data_1a6dbb11e676d72adb3ae5f0f62b2a7b
#
_entry.id   1a6dbb11e676d72adb3ae5f0f62b2a7b
#
_cell.length_a   1.000
_cell.length_b   1.000
_cell.length_c   1.000
_cell.angle_alpha   90.00
_cell.angle_beta   90.00
_cell.angle_gamma   90.00
#
_symmetry.space_group_name_H-M   'P 1'
#
loop_
_entity.id
_entity.type
_entity.pdbx_description
1 polymer ?
#
loop_
_entity_poly.entity_id
_entity_poly.type
_entity_poly.pdbx_seq_one_letter_code
_entity_poly.pdbx_strand_id
1 'polypeptide(L)'
;KTTNQITQQLQADKGGSQSVTSFDVGIIDKDQVITELITPNKIIDDVLGVKARLYLSLEGAGHPKDSILFFSGIVAGASSGAGFVNINLASPEKLKNLEIFPKVSTELTGNITNSATTINVVSTTDFSLPADAGTLRTYLLLNDEIIEYTSKTDTSFTGCIRGQFGTIAAAHNINDNIESAYRLQGNLRDLSLKLMLSGINAPYATDIPILSFVQYGSYTFANSIFVSRFNFDQYYGAVAGDTVVITGAATPGNNVTGIVTAIETTDLGSYITINQPLTLEGSGASFSITSAYAVLPKFCGLEMTPDQVDVAEFERIYQTWSTQFFDYDFFIKEPVKGSELISTQILFPSGCYSLPRKAKASIGITTPPLAAYDTKVLDETTVISAGNLKINRNISNNFYNAVTIRYDLDQVEDKFTRGKIRQSADSTNRIKVANKPLTLDADGVRFENNFDGKFNIIARRALERYQFAAESIEVQVAYGVGFDVEIGDTVVLKGLQLSDTKDGSGSRGLRPRIFEVTNKSLNTKGTPIRFTLLDTAYSLNGRYGVISPSSRIGTGSTTTVLNLKKSYGTNLTTRSENYKWRNLVGAKLRVRTVDYSFSEERILLSLNPVNDSSIILDAPLSLAPSENYIVDIVNYPNNADPEDQALSKSLYVFWNNVLEVVSGISQTQFTVSMGALADIAVGYIIYTHDKNYNNKSVERNVIDITGTTITLDGSLGYTPAAGDKIELLGYSDGGRPYRII
;
A
#
# COMPACT_ATOMS: atom_id res chain seq x y z
N LYS A 1 -28.34 16.33 15.42
CA LYS A 1 -28.80 14.94 15.16
C LYS A 1 -28.47 14.61 13.70
N THR A 2 -27.31 14.05 13.45
CA THR A 2 -26.99 13.55 12.13
C THR A 2 -27.59 12.16 11.95
N THR A 3 -28.22 11.92 10.82
CA THR A 3 -28.81 10.61 10.47
C THR A 3 -28.01 9.91 9.38
N ASN A 4 -26.78 10.34 9.12
CA ASN A 4 -26.09 9.97 7.90
C ASN A 4 -25.30 8.68 8.07
N GLN A 5 -25.51 7.83 7.08
CA GLN A 5 -24.80 6.59 6.88
C GLN A 5 -23.59 6.86 6.00
N ILE A 6 -22.43 6.46 6.46
CA ILE A 6 -21.21 6.45 5.64
C ILE A 6 -21.13 5.08 5.02
N THR A 7 -21.12 5.02 3.70
CA THR A 7 -20.92 3.79 2.95
C THR A 7 -19.65 3.92 2.11
N GLN A 8 -18.74 2.98 2.28
CA GLN A 8 -17.51 2.86 1.50
C GLN A 8 -17.59 1.55 0.73
N GLN A 9 -17.20 1.56 -0.53
CA GLN A 9 -17.19 0.38 -1.39
C GLN A 9 -15.89 0.29 -2.15
N LEU A 10 -15.25 -0.87 -2.13
CA LEU A 10 -14.05 -1.19 -2.87
C LEU A 10 -14.42 -1.94 -4.16
N GLN A 11 -13.94 -1.44 -5.28
CA GLN A 11 -14.01 -2.09 -6.60
C GLN A 11 -12.59 -2.28 -7.14
N ALA A 12 -11.85 -3.23 -6.56
CA ALA A 12 -10.46 -3.47 -6.92
C ALA A 12 -10.28 -3.88 -8.39
N ASP A 13 -11.31 -4.45 -9.02
CA ASP A 13 -11.35 -4.81 -10.45
C ASP A 13 -11.59 -3.62 -11.39
N LYS A 14 -11.73 -2.41 -10.84
CA LYS A 14 -11.93 -1.16 -11.58
C LYS A 14 -11.01 -0.04 -11.09
N GLY A 15 -9.89 -0.41 -10.45
CA GLY A 15 -8.90 0.55 -9.98
C GLY A 15 -9.21 1.22 -8.64
N GLY A 16 -10.29 0.86 -7.93
CA GLY A 16 -10.48 1.33 -6.57
C GLY A 16 -11.90 1.62 -6.10
N SER A 17 -12.02 2.38 -5.05
CA SER A 17 -13.29 2.80 -4.46
C SER A 17 -13.99 3.82 -5.35
N GLN A 18 -15.24 3.58 -5.69
CA GLN A 18 -16.08 4.52 -6.45
C GLN A 18 -16.98 5.39 -5.57
N SER A 19 -17.07 5.10 -4.28
CA SER A 19 -17.92 5.91 -3.41
C SER A 19 -17.15 7.10 -2.84
N VAL A 20 -17.51 8.25 -3.31
CA VAL A 20 -17.08 9.50 -2.68
C VAL A 20 -17.99 9.74 -1.49
N THR A 21 -17.43 9.55 -0.30
CA THR A 21 -18.16 9.77 0.93
C THR A 21 -18.34 11.27 1.15
N SER A 22 -19.58 11.73 1.19
CA SER A 22 -19.95 13.01 1.77
C SER A 22 -20.54 12.76 3.15
N PHE A 23 -20.32 13.70 4.04
CA PHE A 23 -20.82 13.62 5.41
C PHE A 23 -21.46 14.95 5.82
N ASP A 24 -22.70 14.91 6.27
CA ASP A 24 -23.39 16.11 6.75
C ASP A 24 -23.33 16.18 8.26
N VAL A 25 -22.83 17.29 8.78
CA VAL A 25 -22.81 17.59 10.21
C VAL A 25 -23.88 18.62 10.52
N GLY A 26 -24.91 18.20 11.27
CA GLY A 26 -25.90 19.12 11.79
C GLY A 26 -25.46 19.67 13.16
N ILE A 27 -25.27 20.96 13.26
CA ILE A 27 -24.90 21.67 14.49
C ILE A 27 -26.10 22.46 15.00
N ILE A 28 -26.37 22.36 16.31
CA ILE A 28 -27.37 23.23 16.95
C ILE A 28 -26.72 24.58 17.18
N ASP A 29 -27.28 25.62 16.57
CA ASP A 29 -26.74 26.98 16.59
C ASP A 29 -27.83 27.97 17.04
N LYS A 30 -28.24 27.85 18.29
CA LYS A 30 -29.30 28.71 18.86
C LYS A 30 -28.89 30.16 18.95
N ASP A 31 -27.61 30.41 19.18
CA ASP A 31 -27.04 31.75 19.38
C ASP A 31 -26.50 32.35 18.08
N GLN A 32 -26.71 31.66 16.94
CA GLN A 32 -26.32 32.06 15.58
C GLN A 32 -24.80 32.31 15.39
N VAL A 33 -23.96 31.82 16.27
CA VAL A 33 -22.50 31.98 16.20
C VAL A 33 -21.91 31.30 14.98
N ILE A 34 -22.33 30.07 14.73
CA ILE A 34 -21.89 29.30 13.54
C ILE A 34 -22.50 29.87 12.26
N THR A 35 -23.77 30.24 12.30
CA THR A 35 -24.45 30.91 11.19
C THR A 35 -23.71 32.17 10.79
N GLU A 36 -23.24 32.96 11.75
CA GLU A 36 -22.46 34.16 11.47
C GLU A 36 -21.10 33.86 10.81
N LEU A 37 -20.44 32.76 11.21
CA LEU A 37 -19.17 32.35 10.63
C LEU A 37 -19.28 31.89 9.17
N ILE A 38 -20.41 31.28 8.79
CA ILE A 38 -20.63 30.78 7.42
C ILE A 38 -21.32 31.76 6.49
N THR A 39 -21.68 32.96 7.00
CA THR A 39 -22.39 33.98 6.18
C THR A 39 -21.38 34.74 5.31
N PRO A 40 -21.57 34.82 3.98
CA PRO A 40 -20.71 35.59 3.08
C PRO A 40 -20.63 37.06 3.49
N ASN A 41 -19.50 37.71 3.16
CA ASN A 41 -19.20 39.13 3.38
C ASN A 41 -18.82 39.53 4.83
N LYS A 42 -18.37 38.62 5.65
CA LYS A 42 -17.70 38.98 6.91
C LYS A 42 -16.18 38.93 6.76
N ILE A 43 -15.48 39.54 7.73
CA ILE A 43 -14.01 39.71 7.79
C ILE A 43 -13.25 38.37 7.88
N ILE A 44 -13.98 37.26 8.05
CA ILE A 44 -13.44 35.90 8.12
C ILE A 44 -13.53 35.25 6.73
N ASP A 45 -12.50 34.57 6.32
CA ASP A 45 -12.46 33.77 5.07
C ASP A 45 -13.68 32.86 4.94
N ASP A 46 -14.11 32.64 3.69
CA ASP A 46 -15.20 31.72 3.39
C ASP A 46 -14.90 30.33 4.00
N VAL A 47 -15.91 29.73 4.62
CA VAL A 47 -15.75 28.38 5.17
C VAL A 47 -15.72 27.30 4.08
N LEU A 48 -16.15 27.61 2.85
CA LEU A 48 -16.10 26.68 1.74
C LEU A 48 -14.65 26.39 1.33
N GLY A 49 -14.34 25.12 1.13
CA GLY A 49 -12.98 24.68 0.82
C GLY A 49 -12.09 24.50 2.05
N VAL A 50 -12.51 24.97 3.23
CA VAL A 50 -11.74 24.80 4.47
C VAL A 50 -11.68 23.31 4.87
N LYS A 51 -10.51 22.90 5.35
CA LYS A 51 -10.31 21.53 5.87
C LYS A 51 -11.16 21.30 7.12
N ALA A 52 -11.80 20.15 7.15
CA ALA A 52 -12.58 19.69 8.28
C ALA A 52 -12.13 18.30 8.73
N ARG A 53 -11.99 18.11 10.03
CA ARG A 53 -11.69 16.84 10.64
C ARG A 53 -12.73 16.51 11.70
N LEU A 54 -13.26 15.30 11.65
CA LEU A 54 -14.16 14.78 12.67
C LEU A 54 -13.43 13.74 13.49
N TYR A 55 -13.47 13.92 14.79
CA TYR A 55 -12.88 12.99 15.75
C TYR A 55 -13.97 12.30 16.56
N LEU A 56 -13.77 11.01 16.81
CA LEU A 56 -14.53 10.27 17.81
C LEU A 56 -13.73 10.30 19.10
N SER A 57 -14.32 10.84 20.17
CA SER A 57 -13.72 10.89 21.48
C SER A 57 -14.60 10.16 22.49
N LEU A 58 -14.00 9.39 23.38
CA LEU A 58 -14.69 8.83 24.53
C LEU A 58 -14.87 9.93 25.58
N GLU A 59 -15.93 9.83 26.38
CA GLU A 59 -16.17 10.78 27.47
C GLU A 59 -14.97 10.79 28.44
N GLY A 60 -14.44 11.98 28.69
CA GLY A 60 -13.25 12.18 29.55
C GLY A 60 -11.90 12.04 28.82
N ALA A 61 -11.88 11.69 27.55
CA ALA A 61 -10.64 11.65 26.77
C ALA A 61 -10.16 13.07 26.41
N GLY A 62 -8.83 13.26 26.39
CA GLY A 62 -8.19 14.51 25.97
C GLY A 62 -8.19 14.67 24.46
N HIS A 63 -8.90 15.67 23.93
CA HIS A 63 -8.87 15.95 22.49
C HIS A 63 -7.67 16.84 22.12
N PRO A 64 -6.97 16.60 20.99
CA PRO A 64 -7.15 15.52 20.01
C PRO A 64 -6.37 14.24 20.34
N LYS A 65 -5.53 14.23 21.36
CA LYS A 65 -4.58 13.18 21.70
C LYS A 65 -5.23 11.78 21.82
N ASP A 66 -6.34 11.72 22.59
CA ASP A 66 -7.02 10.47 22.90
C ASP A 66 -8.26 10.25 22.01
N SER A 67 -8.35 10.97 20.91
CA SER A 67 -9.47 10.90 19.97
C SER A 67 -9.06 10.20 18.69
N ILE A 68 -9.97 9.41 18.12
CA ILE A 68 -9.73 8.71 16.86
C ILE A 68 -10.21 9.60 15.71
N LEU A 69 -9.34 9.88 14.74
CA LEU A 69 -9.73 10.59 13.51
C LEU A 69 -10.72 9.72 12.74
N PHE A 70 -11.94 10.22 12.63
CA PHE A 70 -13.04 9.50 12.02
C PHE A 70 -13.24 9.86 10.54
N PHE A 71 -13.09 11.14 10.23
CA PHE A 71 -13.24 11.67 8.88
C PHE A 71 -12.36 12.90 8.70
N SER A 72 -11.70 12.99 7.55
CA SER A 72 -11.01 14.19 7.10
C SER A 72 -11.52 14.56 5.72
N GLY A 73 -11.72 15.85 5.48
CA GLY A 73 -12.23 16.33 4.21
C GLY A 73 -12.22 17.83 4.13
N ILE A 74 -12.98 18.34 3.19
CA ILE A 74 -13.20 19.78 2.97
C ILE A 74 -14.68 20.10 3.16
N VAL A 75 -14.95 21.33 3.60
CA VAL A 75 -16.32 21.86 3.62
C VAL A 75 -16.75 22.11 2.17
N ALA A 76 -17.66 21.29 1.68
CA ALA A 76 -18.19 21.38 0.31
C ALA A 76 -19.46 22.22 0.22
N GLY A 77 -20.12 22.45 1.34
CA GLY A 77 -21.32 23.27 1.43
C GLY A 77 -21.70 23.54 2.86
N ALA A 78 -22.40 24.64 3.08
CA ALA A 78 -22.98 24.99 4.36
C ALA A 78 -24.39 25.56 4.14
N SER A 79 -25.32 25.23 5.02
CA SER A 79 -26.66 25.78 5.02
C SER A 79 -27.11 26.07 6.44
N SER A 80 -27.80 27.19 6.65
CA SER A 80 -28.35 27.56 7.94
C SER A 80 -29.89 27.62 7.90
N GLY A 81 -30.49 27.32 9.03
CA GLY A 81 -31.93 27.37 9.25
C GLY A 81 -32.25 27.79 10.69
N ALA A 82 -33.51 27.75 11.10
CA ALA A 82 -33.92 28.20 12.42
C ALA A 82 -33.24 27.39 13.54
N GLY A 83 -32.10 27.89 14.05
CA GLY A 83 -31.32 27.29 15.15
C GLY A 83 -30.48 26.08 14.77
N PHE A 84 -30.25 25.84 13.48
CA PHE A 84 -29.39 24.76 12.98
C PHE A 84 -28.51 25.22 11.84
N VAL A 85 -27.30 24.70 11.80
CA VAL A 85 -26.39 24.79 10.66
C VAL A 85 -26.06 23.37 10.21
N ASN A 86 -26.20 23.12 8.92
CA ASN A 86 -25.72 21.89 8.30
C ASN A 86 -24.45 22.19 7.48
N ILE A 87 -23.39 21.48 7.77
CA ILE A 87 -22.13 21.55 7.04
C ILE A 87 -21.98 20.24 6.27
N ASN A 88 -21.86 20.34 4.96
CA ASN A 88 -21.58 19.21 4.08
C ASN A 88 -20.08 19.09 3.92
N LEU A 89 -19.54 17.95 4.35
CA LEU A 89 -18.12 17.62 4.23
C LEU A 89 -17.93 16.65 3.06
N ALA A 90 -16.94 16.91 2.23
CA ALA A 90 -16.54 16.04 1.14
C ALA A 90 -15.23 15.34 1.46
N SER A 91 -15.14 14.04 1.13
CA SER A 91 -13.88 13.29 1.23
C SER A 91 -12.79 13.89 0.33
N PRO A 92 -11.51 13.81 0.70
CA PRO A 92 -10.37 14.17 -0.15
C PRO A 92 -10.39 13.46 -1.52
N GLU A 93 -10.99 12.29 -1.61
CA GLU A 93 -11.19 11.56 -2.87
C GLU A 93 -11.92 12.37 -3.95
N LYS A 94 -12.74 13.35 -3.57
CA LYS A 94 -13.36 14.27 -4.55
C LYS A 94 -12.35 15.13 -5.29
N LEU A 95 -11.23 15.48 -4.67
CA LEU A 95 -10.18 16.25 -5.32
C LEU A 95 -9.57 15.50 -6.50
N LYS A 96 -9.56 14.17 -6.46
CA LYS A 96 -9.11 13.36 -7.59
C LYS A 96 -9.96 13.52 -8.85
N ASN A 97 -11.18 14.04 -8.76
CA ASN A 97 -12.02 14.31 -9.93
C ASN A 97 -11.71 15.64 -10.62
N LEU A 98 -10.76 16.42 -10.09
CA LEU A 98 -10.27 17.62 -10.77
C LEU A 98 -9.53 17.23 -12.06
N GLU A 99 -9.72 18.04 -13.09
CA GLU A 99 -8.97 17.94 -14.33
C GLU A 99 -7.60 18.58 -14.13
N ILE A 100 -6.56 17.86 -14.54
CA ILE A 100 -5.16 18.27 -14.52
C ILE A 100 -4.59 18.27 -15.94
N PHE A 101 -3.45 18.93 -16.14
CA PHE A 101 -2.83 19.13 -17.44
C PHE A 101 -3.73 19.89 -18.41
N PRO A 102 -4.00 21.19 -18.13
CA PRO A 102 -4.89 21.98 -18.96
C PRO A 102 -4.34 22.12 -20.37
N LYS A 103 -5.21 22.01 -21.34
CA LYS A 103 -4.91 22.30 -22.71
C LYS A 103 -4.91 23.83 -22.92
N VAL A 104 -3.74 24.38 -23.13
CA VAL A 104 -3.57 25.82 -23.44
C VAL A 104 -3.12 25.97 -24.87
N SER A 105 -3.51 27.07 -25.53
CA SER A 105 -3.18 27.32 -26.92
C SER A 105 -2.65 28.75 -27.13
N THR A 106 -1.87 28.90 -28.19
CA THR A 106 -1.35 30.17 -28.68
C THR A 106 -1.12 30.07 -30.19
N GLU A 107 -0.76 31.17 -30.85
CA GLU A 107 -0.54 31.19 -32.30
C GLU A 107 0.87 31.65 -32.61
N LEU A 108 1.43 31.19 -33.75
CA LEU A 108 2.70 31.62 -34.27
C LEU A 108 2.62 33.11 -34.71
N THR A 109 3.60 33.92 -34.30
CA THR A 109 3.72 35.32 -34.75
C THR A 109 4.53 35.50 -36.03
N GLY A 110 5.10 34.41 -36.57
CA GLY A 110 5.88 34.40 -37.81
C GLY A 110 6.10 32.98 -38.32
N ASN A 111 6.46 32.87 -39.58
CA ASN A 111 6.80 31.57 -40.17
C ASN A 111 8.05 30.98 -39.49
N ILE A 112 8.04 29.67 -39.28
CA ILE A 112 9.21 28.95 -38.74
C ILE A 112 9.69 27.88 -39.71
N THR A 113 11.00 27.63 -39.69
CA THR A 113 11.60 26.54 -40.46
C THR A 113 11.55 25.23 -39.70
N ASN A 114 11.78 24.12 -40.38
CA ASN A 114 11.87 22.79 -39.77
C ASN A 114 13.06 22.63 -38.79
N SER A 115 13.99 23.56 -38.74
CA SER A 115 15.16 23.54 -37.84
C SER A 115 15.13 24.63 -36.76
N ALA A 116 14.03 25.40 -36.66
CA ALA A 116 13.91 26.44 -35.67
C ALA A 116 13.98 25.88 -34.23
N THR A 117 14.89 26.41 -33.41
CA THR A 117 15.06 26.09 -31.98
C THR A 117 14.43 27.10 -31.04
N THR A 118 13.93 28.24 -31.63
CA THR A 118 13.13 29.24 -30.93
C THR A 118 11.85 29.46 -31.72
N ILE A 119 10.74 29.47 -31.06
CA ILE A 119 9.40 29.59 -31.66
C ILE A 119 8.71 30.79 -31.01
N ASN A 120 8.48 31.85 -31.83
CA ASN A 120 7.83 33.08 -31.41
C ASN A 120 6.30 32.92 -31.52
N VAL A 121 5.61 33.32 -30.46
CA VAL A 121 4.15 33.16 -30.30
C VAL A 121 3.53 34.42 -29.71
N VAL A 122 2.21 34.51 -29.75
CA VAL A 122 1.46 35.66 -29.19
C VAL A 122 1.67 35.77 -27.67
N SER A 123 1.58 34.66 -26.93
CA SER A 123 1.81 34.61 -25.49
C SER A 123 2.16 33.20 -25.05
N THR A 124 3.01 33.08 -24.06
CA THR A 124 3.34 31.80 -23.39
C THR A 124 2.87 31.75 -21.94
N THR A 125 2.12 32.76 -21.48
CA THR A 125 1.81 32.99 -20.06
C THR A 125 1.22 31.73 -19.39
N ASP A 126 0.30 31.07 -20.05
CA ASP A 126 -0.44 29.91 -19.49
C ASP A 126 0.29 28.58 -19.71
N PHE A 127 1.38 28.58 -20.46
CA PHE A 127 2.16 27.34 -20.65
C PHE A 127 3.09 27.08 -19.48
N SER A 128 3.16 25.83 -19.05
CA SER A 128 4.04 25.39 -17.96
C SER A 128 5.50 25.32 -18.40
N LEU A 129 6.41 25.45 -17.43
CA LEU A 129 7.82 25.05 -17.58
C LEU A 129 8.03 23.68 -16.97
N PRO A 130 9.00 22.90 -17.45
CA PRO A 130 9.37 21.66 -16.80
C PRO A 130 9.92 21.97 -15.40
N ALA A 131 9.22 21.55 -14.37
CA ALA A 131 9.61 21.77 -12.98
C ALA A 131 10.60 20.70 -12.47
N ASP A 132 10.47 19.49 -13.00
CA ASP A 132 11.33 18.35 -12.74
C ASP A 132 11.49 17.58 -14.05
N ALA A 133 12.57 17.85 -14.76
CA ALA A 133 12.85 17.27 -16.09
C ALA A 133 12.93 15.73 -16.09
N GLY A 134 13.14 15.10 -14.93
CA GLY A 134 13.09 13.66 -14.78
C GLY A 134 11.67 13.10 -14.73
N THR A 135 10.69 13.89 -14.31
CA THR A 135 9.30 13.46 -14.13
C THR A 135 8.35 14.10 -15.15
N LEU A 136 8.46 15.41 -15.37
CA LEU A 136 7.55 16.15 -16.26
C LEU A 136 8.35 16.90 -17.30
N ARG A 137 8.05 16.64 -18.57
CA ARG A 137 8.53 17.42 -19.72
C ARG A 137 7.37 18.06 -20.45
N THR A 138 7.64 19.20 -21.05
CA THR A 138 6.63 20.02 -21.74
C THR A 138 6.84 20.00 -23.23
N TYR A 139 5.76 19.90 -23.96
CA TYR A 139 5.72 19.78 -25.43
C TYR A 139 4.72 20.74 -26.03
N LEU A 140 4.89 21.01 -27.30
CA LEU A 140 3.97 21.73 -28.15
C LEU A 140 3.45 20.76 -29.22
N LEU A 141 2.16 20.84 -29.48
CA LEU A 141 1.53 20.22 -30.65
C LEU A 141 1.32 21.34 -31.67
N LEU A 142 1.96 21.21 -32.81
CA LEU A 142 1.87 22.17 -33.90
C LEU A 142 1.53 21.42 -35.20
N ASN A 143 0.25 21.43 -35.56
CA ASN A 143 -0.32 20.56 -36.58
C ASN A 143 0.01 19.08 -36.28
N ASP A 144 0.71 18.38 -37.17
CA ASP A 144 1.11 16.97 -36.99
C ASP A 144 2.49 16.82 -36.33
N GLU A 145 3.11 17.90 -35.86
CA GLU A 145 4.44 17.87 -35.26
C GLU A 145 4.38 18.02 -33.73
N ILE A 146 5.17 17.18 -33.05
CA ILE A 146 5.41 17.26 -31.62
C ILE A 146 6.79 17.87 -31.38
N ILE A 147 6.84 18.93 -30.57
CA ILE A 147 8.05 19.72 -30.31
C ILE A 147 8.29 19.79 -28.80
N GLU A 148 9.44 19.37 -28.31
CA GLU A 148 9.85 19.59 -26.91
C GLU A 148 10.40 21.00 -26.74
N TYR A 149 10.10 21.69 -25.64
CA TYR A 149 10.74 22.94 -25.27
C TYR A 149 11.24 22.88 -23.83
N THR A 150 12.37 23.53 -23.56
CA THR A 150 13.03 23.48 -22.25
C THR A 150 12.94 24.80 -21.48
N SER A 151 12.60 25.90 -22.16
CA SER A 151 12.44 27.21 -21.53
C SER A 151 11.47 28.06 -22.33
N LYS A 152 11.00 29.15 -21.74
CA LYS A 152 10.12 30.14 -22.40
C LYS A 152 10.40 31.56 -21.92
N THR A 153 10.07 32.53 -22.77
CA THR A 153 9.88 33.92 -22.40
C THR A 153 8.38 34.23 -22.49
N ASP A 154 7.96 35.48 -22.29
CA ASP A 154 6.53 35.84 -22.39
C ASP A 154 5.94 35.62 -23.79
N THR A 155 6.78 35.60 -24.83
CA THR A 155 6.35 35.54 -26.24
C THR A 155 7.15 34.52 -27.08
N SER A 156 7.94 33.64 -26.47
CA SER A 156 8.67 32.64 -27.22
C SER A 156 8.95 31.37 -26.40
N PHE A 157 8.96 30.22 -27.08
CA PHE A 157 9.52 28.98 -26.57
C PHE A 157 10.95 28.83 -27.05
N THR A 158 11.85 28.39 -26.16
CA THR A 158 13.30 28.27 -26.46
C THR A 158 13.81 26.89 -26.10
N GLY A 159 14.96 26.48 -26.69
CA GLY A 159 15.48 25.12 -26.55
C GLY A 159 14.56 24.09 -27.18
N CYS A 160 13.90 24.46 -28.31
CA CYS A 160 12.95 23.59 -28.99
C CYS A 160 13.67 22.46 -29.72
N ILE A 161 13.21 21.21 -29.48
CA ILE A 161 13.67 20.00 -30.16
C ILE A 161 12.51 19.50 -31.03
N ARG A 162 12.73 19.52 -32.33
CA ARG A 162 11.72 19.27 -33.36
C ARG A 162 11.48 17.77 -33.59
N GLY A 163 10.31 17.43 -34.13
CA GLY A 163 10.00 16.07 -34.62
C GLY A 163 10.04 14.98 -33.55
N GLN A 164 9.52 15.24 -32.38
CA GLN A 164 9.51 14.27 -31.28
C GLN A 164 8.49 13.13 -31.53
N PHE A 165 8.66 12.00 -30.87
CA PHE A 165 7.81 10.80 -30.99
C PHE A 165 7.62 10.28 -32.42
N GLY A 166 8.64 10.47 -33.28
CA GLY A 166 8.60 10.00 -34.66
C GLY A 166 7.82 10.91 -35.62
N THR A 167 7.33 12.07 -35.15
CA THR A 167 6.75 13.09 -36.04
C THR A 167 7.84 13.77 -36.90
N ILE A 168 7.44 14.34 -38.02
CA ILE A 168 8.39 14.97 -38.96
C ILE A 168 8.48 16.44 -38.68
N ALA A 169 9.70 16.94 -38.46
CA ALA A 169 9.95 18.36 -38.35
C ALA A 169 9.61 19.07 -39.68
N ALA A 170 8.64 19.98 -39.65
CA ALA A 170 8.13 20.71 -40.81
C ALA A 170 8.27 22.21 -40.66
N ALA A 171 8.17 22.97 -41.79
CA ALA A 171 7.97 24.38 -41.74
C ALA A 171 6.50 24.68 -41.45
N HIS A 172 6.25 25.74 -40.62
CA HIS A 172 4.90 26.15 -40.24
C HIS A 172 4.71 27.65 -40.51
N ASN A 173 3.46 28.04 -40.70
CA ASN A 173 3.10 29.37 -41.09
C ASN A 173 2.69 30.23 -39.89
N ILE A 174 2.80 31.54 -40.07
CA ILE A 174 2.20 32.50 -39.14
C ILE A 174 0.72 32.18 -38.91
N ASN A 175 0.24 32.34 -37.67
CA ASN A 175 -1.10 32.04 -37.18
C ASN A 175 -1.42 30.52 -37.08
N ASP A 176 -0.48 29.63 -37.37
CA ASP A 176 -0.71 28.21 -37.02
C ASP A 176 -0.88 28.08 -35.50
N ASN A 177 -1.88 27.30 -35.10
CA ASN A 177 -2.21 27.09 -33.69
C ASN A 177 -1.23 26.14 -33.04
N ILE A 178 -0.80 26.47 -31.83
CA ILE A 178 0.09 25.69 -30.97
C ILE A 178 -0.69 25.29 -29.71
N GLU A 179 -0.71 24.02 -29.40
CA GLU A 179 -1.33 23.50 -28.18
C GLU A 179 -0.28 22.91 -27.24
N SER A 180 -0.55 22.93 -25.93
CA SER A 180 0.31 22.31 -24.93
C SER A 180 0.12 20.80 -24.90
N ALA A 181 1.22 20.08 -24.65
CA ALA A 181 1.18 18.68 -24.27
C ALA A 181 2.27 18.40 -23.21
N TYR A 182 2.14 17.28 -22.54
CA TYR A 182 3.00 16.92 -21.41
C TYR A 182 3.46 15.47 -21.51
N ARG A 183 4.71 15.21 -21.14
CA ARG A 183 5.21 13.86 -20.94
C ARG A 183 5.48 13.65 -19.47
N LEU A 184 4.85 12.64 -18.89
CA LEU A 184 4.94 12.30 -17.48
C LEU A 184 5.58 10.93 -17.32
N GLN A 185 6.74 10.87 -16.65
CA GLN A 185 7.53 9.65 -16.48
C GLN A 185 7.83 9.37 -15.02
N GLY A 186 7.84 8.09 -14.64
CA GLY A 186 8.27 7.66 -13.32
C GLY A 186 7.63 6.34 -12.88
N ASN A 187 7.96 5.94 -11.68
CA ASN A 187 7.38 4.77 -11.04
C ASN A 187 6.01 5.09 -10.40
N LEU A 188 5.29 4.05 -10.04
CA LEU A 188 3.94 4.11 -9.46
C LEU A 188 3.84 5.08 -8.26
N ARG A 189 4.76 4.97 -7.28
CA ARG A 189 4.76 5.77 -6.06
C ARG A 189 4.98 7.24 -6.38
N ASP A 190 6.07 7.53 -7.08
CA ASP A 190 6.49 8.91 -7.36
C ASP A 190 5.45 9.65 -8.17
N LEU A 191 4.90 9.01 -9.21
CA LEU A 191 3.86 9.64 -10.02
C LEU A 191 2.58 9.87 -9.22
N SER A 192 2.11 8.88 -8.48
CA SER A 192 0.88 9.02 -7.70
C SER A 192 1.00 10.11 -6.65
N LEU A 193 2.11 10.14 -5.90
CA LEU A 193 2.32 11.14 -4.86
C LEU A 193 2.56 12.54 -5.44
N LYS A 194 3.36 12.67 -6.51
CA LYS A 194 3.59 13.95 -7.18
C LYS A 194 2.29 14.52 -7.76
N LEU A 195 1.46 13.70 -8.41
CA LEU A 195 0.17 14.13 -8.94
C LEU A 195 -0.80 14.57 -7.82
N MET A 196 -0.84 13.86 -6.70
CA MET A 196 -1.72 14.23 -5.60
C MET A 196 -1.25 15.47 -4.85
N LEU A 197 0.04 15.60 -4.57
CA LEU A 197 0.60 16.60 -3.65
C LEU A 197 1.13 17.86 -4.33
N SER A 198 1.19 17.89 -5.67
CA SER A 198 1.66 19.05 -6.43
C SER A 198 0.54 20.04 -6.77
N GLY A 199 0.95 21.23 -7.21
CA GLY A 199 0.05 22.35 -7.55
C GLY A 199 -0.03 23.39 -6.46
N ILE A 200 0.36 23.07 -5.24
CA ILE A 200 0.46 24.03 -4.14
C ILE A 200 1.83 24.71 -4.23
N ASN A 201 1.84 26.01 -4.48
CA ASN A 201 3.08 26.80 -4.58
C ASN A 201 3.63 27.27 -3.22
N ALA A 202 3.20 26.67 -2.12
CA ALA A 202 3.53 27.12 -0.77
C ALA A 202 3.77 25.92 0.15
N PRO A 203 4.42 26.12 1.29
CA PRO A 203 4.44 25.14 2.36
C PRO A 203 3.02 24.71 2.72
N TYR A 204 2.81 23.41 2.95
CA TYR A 204 1.49 22.90 3.35
C TYR A 204 1.15 23.19 4.82
N ALA A 205 2.16 23.59 5.61
CA ALA A 205 2.00 24.09 6.96
C ALA A 205 3.04 25.20 7.21
N THR A 206 2.62 26.28 7.85
CA THR A 206 3.44 27.48 8.14
C THR A 206 3.34 27.86 9.59
N ASP A 207 4.36 28.56 10.07
CA ASP A 207 4.40 29.15 11.42
C ASP A 207 4.12 28.18 12.56
N ILE A 208 4.55 26.92 12.38
CA ILE A 208 4.36 25.90 13.40
C ILE A 208 5.33 26.17 14.56
N PRO A 209 4.85 26.37 15.80
CA PRO A 209 5.71 26.70 16.91
C PRO A 209 6.66 25.55 17.29
N ILE A 210 7.93 25.86 17.45
CA ILE A 210 8.94 24.97 18.03
C ILE A 210 8.94 25.18 19.55
N LEU A 211 8.74 24.11 20.31
CA LEU A 211 8.78 24.17 21.77
C LEU A 211 10.21 24.21 22.31
N SER A 212 11.09 23.44 21.73
CA SER A 212 12.50 23.41 22.08
C SER A 212 13.31 22.70 21.01
N PHE A 213 14.58 23.10 20.89
CA PHE A 213 15.60 22.34 20.17
C PHE A 213 16.25 21.41 21.19
N VAL A 214 16.26 20.12 20.96
CA VAL A 214 16.79 19.13 21.89
C VAL A 214 17.96 18.37 21.29
N GLN A 215 18.91 18.04 22.14
CA GLN A 215 20.01 17.15 21.83
C GLN A 215 19.69 15.79 22.45
N TYR A 216 19.42 14.79 21.64
CA TYR A 216 19.24 13.42 22.14
C TYR A 216 20.59 12.82 22.52
N GLY A 217 20.72 12.37 23.77
CA GLY A 217 21.95 11.83 24.33
C GLY A 217 22.45 10.57 23.60
N SER A 218 23.76 10.44 23.49
CA SER A 218 24.55 9.25 23.06
C SER A 218 24.38 8.69 21.64
N TYR A 219 23.40 9.09 20.87
CA TYR A 219 23.34 8.76 19.46
C TYR A 219 23.92 9.90 18.64
N THR A 220 24.70 9.56 17.62
CA THR A 220 25.36 10.49 16.68
C THR A 220 24.40 11.29 15.78
N PHE A 221 23.15 11.45 16.19
CA PHE A 221 22.18 12.30 15.53
C PHE A 221 22.08 13.62 16.30
N ALA A 222 22.86 14.58 15.86
CA ALA A 222 23.11 15.78 16.61
C ALA A 222 21.94 16.76 16.72
N ASN A 223 20.72 16.48 16.13
CA ASN A 223 19.83 17.62 15.94
C ASN A 223 18.37 17.19 15.75
N SER A 224 17.55 17.52 16.72
CA SER A 224 16.11 17.25 16.71
C SER A 224 15.33 18.50 17.08
N ILE A 225 14.16 18.67 16.47
CA ILE A 225 13.21 19.72 16.82
C ILE A 225 12.06 19.09 17.56
N PHE A 226 11.75 19.57 18.75
CA PHE A 226 10.54 19.18 19.46
C PHE A 226 9.40 20.11 19.05
N VAL A 227 8.36 19.54 18.47
CA VAL A 227 7.19 20.28 18.03
C VAL A 227 5.98 19.94 18.88
N SER A 228 5.27 20.95 19.31
CA SER A 228 4.23 20.88 20.33
C SER A 228 3.09 19.90 20.08
N ARG A 229 2.58 19.40 21.19
CA ARG A 229 1.25 18.85 21.51
C ARG A 229 0.52 17.97 20.50
N PHE A 230 0.86 17.94 19.22
CA PHE A 230 0.15 17.20 18.20
C PHE A 230 1.04 16.11 17.60
N ASN A 231 0.43 14.99 17.27
CA ASN A 231 1.00 13.98 16.45
C ASN A 231 1.22 14.58 15.04
N PHE A 232 2.48 14.91 14.71
CA PHE A 232 2.81 15.75 13.56
C PHE A 232 2.61 15.02 12.24
N ASP A 233 2.95 13.74 12.18
CA ASP A 233 2.71 12.87 11.03
C ASP A 233 1.20 12.71 10.77
N GLN A 234 0.41 12.47 11.80
CA GLN A 234 -1.02 12.33 11.68
C GLN A 234 -1.72 13.66 11.34
N TYR A 235 -1.29 14.77 11.96
CA TYR A 235 -1.96 16.06 11.85
C TYR A 235 -1.61 16.79 10.55
N TYR A 236 -0.34 16.71 10.13
CA TYR A 236 0.18 17.40 8.97
C TYR A 236 0.58 16.46 7.84
N GLY A 237 0.65 15.16 8.07
CA GLY A 237 1.05 14.16 7.10
C GLY A 237 2.52 14.28 6.69
N ALA A 238 3.36 14.83 7.58
CA ALA A 238 4.78 15.00 7.31
C ALA A 238 5.51 13.66 7.24
N VAL A 239 6.48 13.58 6.36
CA VAL A 239 7.29 12.36 6.15
C VAL A 239 8.77 12.71 5.99
N ALA A 240 9.62 11.71 6.15
CA ALA A 240 11.04 11.86 5.82
C ALA A 240 11.21 12.23 4.33
N GLY A 241 12.09 13.19 4.05
CA GLY A 241 12.28 13.76 2.72
C GLY A 241 11.66 15.16 2.56
N ASP A 242 10.68 15.53 3.38
CA ASP A 242 10.09 16.88 3.34
C ASP A 242 11.10 17.96 3.71
N THR A 243 10.90 19.15 3.16
CA THR A 243 11.76 20.30 3.42
C THR A 243 11.20 21.16 4.55
N VAL A 244 12.00 21.43 5.55
CA VAL A 244 11.69 22.30 6.69
C VAL A 244 12.48 23.61 6.57
N VAL A 245 11.81 24.74 6.78
CA VAL A 245 12.44 26.06 6.91
C VAL A 245 12.15 26.59 8.31
N ILE A 246 13.19 26.73 9.13
CA ILE A 246 13.11 27.26 10.50
C ILE A 246 13.39 28.75 10.48
N THR A 247 12.57 29.52 11.19
CA THR A 247 12.67 30.97 11.30
C THR A 247 12.41 31.43 12.74
N GLY A 248 12.91 32.64 13.07
CA GLY A 248 12.65 33.24 14.37
C GLY A 248 13.44 32.62 15.53
N ALA A 249 14.41 31.74 15.27
CA ALA A 249 15.28 31.21 16.30
C ALA A 249 16.22 32.32 16.83
N ALA A 250 16.41 32.39 18.16
CA ALA A 250 17.32 33.34 18.80
C ALA A 250 18.78 33.04 18.49
N THR A 251 19.11 31.75 18.33
CA THR A 251 20.42 31.30 17.85
C THR A 251 20.44 31.37 16.33
N PRO A 252 21.23 32.29 15.72
CA PRO A 252 21.19 32.48 14.26
C PRO A 252 21.45 31.21 13.45
N GLY A 253 22.28 30.29 13.95
CA GLY A 253 22.57 29.01 13.31
C GLY A 253 21.40 28.03 13.26
N ASN A 254 20.32 28.28 14.00
CA ASN A 254 19.10 27.48 13.98
C ASN A 254 18.08 27.95 12.92
N ASN A 255 18.28 29.14 12.35
CA ASN A 255 17.46 29.61 11.22
C ASN A 255 17.98 28.95 9.91
N VAL A 256 17.54 27.76 9.65
CA VAL A 256 18.07 26.90 8.57
C VAL A 256 16.97 26.30 7.70
N THR A 257 17.35 25.93 6.49
CA THR A 257 16.56 25.04 5.65
C THR A 257 17.18 23.65 5.71
N GLY A 258 16.38 22.64 6.05
CA GLY A 258 16.82 21.27 6.16
C GLY A 258 15.81 20.28 5.61
N ILE A 259 16.22 19.04 5.44
CA ILE A 259 15.37 17.94 5.01
C ILE A 259 15.06 17.06 6.23
N VAL A 260 13.80 16.72 6.41
CA VAL A 260 13.35 15.80 7.45
C VAL A 260 13.97 14.42 7.20
N THR A 261 14.65 13.89 8.20
CA THR A 261 15.26 12.56 8.13
C THR A 261 14.51 11.52 8.98
N ALA A 262 13.83 11.96 10.04
CA ALA A 262 12.97 11.12 10.85
C ALA A 262 11.92 11.95 11.59
N ILE A 263 10.78 11.34 11.88
CA ILE A 263 9.74 11.88 12.77
C ILE A 263 9.42 10.78 13.78
N GLU A 264 9.51 11.14 15.06
CA GLU A 264 9.13 10.27 16.16
C GLU A 264 8.01 10.94 16.95
N THR A 265 6.88 10.27 17.06
CA THR A 265 5.73 10.77 17.80
C THR A 265 5.65 10.13 19.17
N THR A 266 5.54 10.96 20.20
CA THR A 266 5.42 10.55 21.59
C THR A 266 4.15 11.12 22.21
N ASP A 267 3.85 10.71 23.43
CA ASP A 267 2.77 11.29 24.24
C ASP A 267 2.89 12.80 24.48
N LEU A 268 4.09 13.34 24.39
CA LEU A 268 4.39 14.75 24.63
C LEU A 268 4.40 15.61 23.38
N GLY A 269 4.39 14.99 22.19
CA GLY A 269 4.45 15.65 20.89
C GLY A 269 5.36 14.90 19.91
N SER A 270 5.70 15.53 18.81
CA SER A 270 6.56 14.96 17.78
C SER A 270 7.98 15.52 17.82
N TYR A 271 8.94 14.66 17.68
CA TYR A 271 10.36 14.97 17.48
C TYR A 271 10.66 14.88 15.99
N ILE A 272 11.16 15.97 15.41
CA ILE A 272 11.54 16.01 13.99
C ILE A 272 13.07 16.12 13.91
N THR A 273 13.68 15.18 13.25
CA THR A 273 15.11 15.19 12.95
C THR A 273 15.33 15.70 11.53
N ILE A 274 16.25 16.63 11.36
CA ILE A 274 16.64 17.17 10.06
C ILE A 274 18.13 16.94 9.77
N ASN A 275 18.51 17.04 8.50
CA ASN A 275 19.88 16.86 8.03
C ASN A 275 20.81 18.07 8.29
N GLN A 276 20.36 19.05 9.07
CA GLN A 276 21.14 20.25 9.42
C GLN A 276 21.50 20.27 10.90
N PRO A 277 22.68 20.79 11.27
CA PRO A 277 23.06 20.93 12.66
C PRO A 277 22.24 22.02 13.36
N LEU A 278 21.72 21.70 14.55
CA LEU A 278 20.95 22.61 15.40
C LEU A 278 21.63 22.73 16.77
N THR A 279 21.57 23.88 17.35
CA THR A 279 22.06 24.16 18.72
C THR A 279 20.89 24.15 19.69
N LEU A 280 21.13 23.67 20.90
CA LEU A 280 20.13 23.65 21.96
C LEU A 280 19.58 25.07 22.21
N GLU A 281 18.26 25.20 22.14
CA GLU A 281 17.54 26.46 22.36
C GLU A 281 16.13 26.17 22.91
N GLY A 282 15.57 27.14 23.63
CA GLY A 282 14.19 27.06 24.12
C GLY A 282 13.15 27.42 23.06
N SER A 283 11.94 27.71 23.50
CA SER A 283 10.83 28.11 22.61
C SER A 283 11.02 29.50 22.03
N GLY A 284 10.37 29.79 20.91
CA GLY A 284 10.33 31.11 20.25
C GLY A 284 10.53 31.07 18.75
N ALA A 285 11.05 29.98 18.21
CA ALA A 285 11.14 29.77 16.78
C ALA A 285 9.85 29.13 16.22
N SER A 286 9.68 29.26 14.93
CA SER A 286 8.66 28.54 14.17
C SER A 286 9.27 27.87 12.94
N PHE A 287 8.56 26.95 12.34
CA PHE A 287 8.97 26.38 11.05
C PHE A 287 7.80 26.25 10.09
N SER A 288 8.18 26.19 8.82
CA SER A 288 7.30 25.85 7.71
C SER A 288 7.78 24.58 7.04
N ILE A 289 6.87 23.78 6.48
CA ILE A 289 7.19 22.49 5.88
C ILE A 289 6.58 22.35 4.50
N THR A 290 7.38 21.85 3.56
CA THR A 290 7.01 21.63 2.15
C THR A 290 7.23 20.17 1.80
N SER A 291 6.26 19.54 1.14
CA SER A 291 6.35 18.15 0.74
C SER A 291 7.42 17.92 -0.33
N ALA A 292 8.20 16.86 -0.19
CA ALA A 292 9.16 16.40 -1.17
C ALA A 292 8.53 16.05 -2.53
N TYR A 293 7.25 15.74 -2.54
CA TYR A 293 6.50 15.37 -3.74
C TYR A 293 5.81 16.58 -4.42
N ALA A 294 5.78 17.75 -3.82
CA ALA A 294 5.12 18.94 -4.38
C ALA A 294 6.00 19.66 -5.43
N VAL A 295 6.34 18.95 -6.50
CA VAL A 295 7.33 19.40 -7.49
C VAL A 295 6.74 19.73 -8.88
N LEU A 296 5.49 19.36 -9.16
CA LEU A 296 4.86 19.67 -10.44
C LEU A 296 4.25 21.08 -10.43
N PRO A 297 4.16 21.74 -11.61
CA PRO A 297 3.57 23.06 -11.74
C PRO A 297 2.10 23.09 -11.29
N LYS A 298 1.61 24.30 -11.03
CA LYS A 298 0.19 24.55 -10.81
C LYS A 298 -0.64 23.98 -11.96
N PHE A 299 -1.79 23.38 -11.64
CA PHE A 299 -2.69 22.67 -12.57
C PHE A 299 -2.15 21.34 -13.15
N CYS A 300 -0.91 20.95 -12.85
CA CYS A 300 -0.39 19.62 -13.17
C CYS A 300 -0.53 18.64 -11.99
N GLY A 301 -1.11 19.06 -10.88
CA GLY A 301 -1.39 18.27 -9.69
C GLY A 301 -2.74 18.61 -9.07
N LEU A 302 -3.15 17.81 -8.09
CA LEU A 302 -4.47 17.86 -7.45
C LEU A 302 -4.53 18.78 -6.23
N GLU A 303 -3.45 19.46 -5.89
CA GLU A 303 -3.34 20.38 -4.75
C GLU A 303 -3.76 19.75 -3.40
N MET A 304 -3.67 18.42 -3.28
CA MET A 304 -3.94 17.74 -2.01
C MET A 304 -2.79 18.01 -1.03
N THR A 305 -3.10 18.02 0.24
CA THR A 305 -2.09 18.19 1.29
C THR A 305 -1.70 16.83 1.87
N PRO A 306 -0.48 16.69 2.43
CA PRO A 306 0.00 15.41 2.95
C PRO A 306 -0.88 14.79 4.04
N ASP A 307 -1.62 15.59 4.80
CA ASP A 307 -2.60 15.09 5.77
C ASP A 307 -3.86 14.48 5.12
N GLN A 308 -4.07 14.72 3.83
CA GLN A 308 -5.15 14.13 3.02
C GLN A 308 -4.71 12.89 2.25
N VAL A 309 -3.40 12.60 2.20
CA VAL A 309 -2.81 11.48 1.47
C VAL A 309 -2.09 10.56 2.44
N ASP A 310 -2.25 9.27 2.28
CA ASP A 310 -1.57 8.25 3.09
C ASP A 310 -0.20 7.92 2.48
N VAL A 311 0.72 8.90 2.58
CA VAL A 311 2.05 8.81 1.97
C VAL A 311 2.80 7.58 2.47
N ALA A 312 2.69 7.26 3.77
CA ALA A 312 3.35 6.11 4.37
C ALA A 312 2.92 4.78 3.73
N GLU A 313 1.63 4.63 3.40
CA GLU A 313 1.13 3.42 2.77
C GLU A 313 1.61 3.29 1.31
N PHE A 314 1.70 4.39 0.57
CA PHE A 314 2.33 4.40 -0.76
C PHE A 314 3.80 3.95 -0.69
N GLU A 315 4.56 4.49 0.28
CA GLU A 315 5.95 4.10 0.52
C GLU A 315 6.06 2.62 0.89
N ARG A 316 5.24 2.15 1.83
CA ARG A 316 5.24 0.77 2.29
C ARG A 316 4.97 -0.22 1.14
N ILE A 317 3.93 0.04 0.34
CA ILE A 317 3.59 -0.81 -0.80
C ILE A 317 4.71 -0.79 -1.83
N TYR A 318 5.25 0.38 -2.13
CA TYR A 318 6.33 0.50 -3.12
C TYR A 318 7.60 -0.22 -2.66
N GLN A 319 8.04 -0.02 -1.41
CA GLN A 319 9.22 -0.71 -0.87
C GLN A 319 9.08 -2.23 -0.92
N THR A 320 7.88 -2.74 -0.65
CA THR A 320 7.64 -4.19 -0.64
C THR A 320 7.57 -4.79 -2.06
N TRP A 321 7.02 -4.06 -3.03
CA TRP A 321 6.62 -4.62 -4.32
C TRP A 321 7.25 -3.95 -5.54
N SER A 322 8.19 -3.00 -5.40
CA SER A 322 8.74 -2.16 -6.47
C SER A 322 9.22 -2.95 -7.69
N THR A 323 9.84 -4.11 -7.48
CA THR A 323 10.34 -4.97 -8.57
C THR A 323 9.26 -5.55 -9.47
N GLN A 324 7.99 -5.46 -9.04
CA GLN A 324 6.83 -6.02 -9.74
C GLN A 324 5.99 -4.94 -10.42
N PHE A 325 6.27 -3.66 -10.15
CA PHE A 325 5.55 -2.55 -10.76
C PHE A 325 6.17 -2.12 -12.07
N PHE A 326 5.33 -1.60 -12.97
CA PHE A 326 5.79 -0.96 -14.18
C PHE A 326 6.37 0.42 -13.89
N ASP A 327 7.30 0.85 -14.72
CA ASP A 327 7.62 2.25 -14.90
C ASP A 327 6.72 2.81 -15.99
N TYR A 328 6.27 4.05 -15.80
CA TYR A 328 5.28 4.69 -16.65
C TYR A 328 5.90 5.79 -17.48
N ASP A 329 5.36 5.97 -18.69
CA ASP A 329 5.71 7.01 -19.65
C ASP A 329 4.46 7.43 -20.40
N PHE A 330 3.75 8.43 -19.87
CA PHE A 330 2.54 8.97 -20.44
C PHE A 330 2.84 10.15 -21.34
N PHE A 331 2.09 10.28 -22.42
CA PHE A 331 2.03 11.49 -23.23
C PHE A 331 0.61 12.04 -23.20
N ILE A 332 0.40 13.18 -22.58
CA ILE A 332 -0.90 13.77 -22.25
C ILE A 332 -1.15 14.94 -23.19
N LYS A 333 -2.14 14.81 -24.08
CA LYS A 333 -2.54 15.83 -25.06
C LYS A 333 -3.80 16.58 -24.65
N GLU A 334 -4.65 15.94 -23.85
CA GLU A 334 -5.93 16.48 -23.39
C GLU A 334 -5.99 16.46 -21.87
N PRO A 335 -6.76 17.38 -21.26
CA PRO A 335 -6.97 17.37 -19.82
C PRO A 335 -7.50 16.02 -19.36
N VAL A 336 -6.97 15.53 -18.26
CA VAL A 336 -7.34 14.22 -17.69
C VAL A 336 -7.77 14.39 -16.24
N LYS A 337 -8.78 13.63 -15.82
CA LYS A 337 -9.16 13.59 -14.40
C LYS A 337 -8.08 12.87 -13.60
N GLY A 338 -7.69 13.46 -12.47
CA GLY A 338 -6.70 12.83 -11.60
C GLY A 338 -7.10 11.44 -11.14
N SER A 339 -8.40 11.17 -10.92
CA SER A 339 -8.91 9.83 -10.59
C SER A 339 -8.69 8.82 -11.72
N GLU A 340 -8.84 9.23 -12.96
CA GLU A 340 -8.61 8.39 -14.13
C GLU A 340 -7.11 8.09 -14.27
N LEU A 341 -6.28 9.13 -14.27
CA LEU A 341 -4.84 8.97 -14.42
C LEU A 341 -4.25 8.16 -13.26
N ILE A 342 -4.54 8.49 -12.00
CA ILE A 342 -3.94 7.82 -10.85
C ILE A 342 -4.54 6.44 -10.66
N SER A 343 -5.86 6.31 -10.55
CA SER A 343 -6.47 5.04 -10.16
C SER A 343 -6.53 4.04 -11.31
N THR A 344 -6.86 4.49 -12.52
CA THR A 344 -7.07 3.60 -13.66
C THR A 344 -5.80 3.38 -14.48
N GLN A 345 -5.00 4.43 -14.70
CA GLN A 345 -3.83 4.33 -15.58
C GLN A 345 -2.52 4.02 -14.85
N ILE A 346 -2.37 4.42 -13.57
CA ILE A 346 -1.15 4.16 -12.81
C ILE A 346 -1.32 2.97 -11.87
N LEU A 347 -2.33 2.99 -11.00
CA LEU A 347 -2.47 1.96 -9.96
C LEU A 347 -2.96 0.63 -10.51
N PHE A 348 -4.03 0.65 -11.31
CA PHE A 348 -4.70 -0.56 -11.77
C PHE A 348 -3.84 -1.49 -12.63
N PRO A 349 -3.05 -1.02 -13.63
CA PRO A 349 -2.18 -1.91 -14.41
C PRO A 349 -1.11 -2.60 -13.56
N SER A 350 -0.71 -2.03 -12.44
CA SER A 350 0.23 -2.62 -11.47
C SER A 350 -0.44 -3.53 -10.43
N GLY A 351 -1.75 -3.80 -10.56
CA GLY A 351 -2.51 -4.61 -9.62
C GLY A 351 -2.76 -3.93 -8.29
N CYS A 352 -2.69 -2.60 -8.27
CA CYS A 352 -3.02 -1.75 -7.14
C CYS A 352 -4.38 -1.08 -7.36
N TYR A 353 -4.94 -0.51 -6.32
CA TYR A 353 -6.20 0.21 -6.38
C TYR A 353 -6.23 1.36 -5.37
N SER A 354 -6.99 2.39 -5.68
CA SER A 354 -7.24 3.51 -4.78
C SER A 354 -8.33 3.18 -3.77
N LEU A 355 -8.13 3.59 -2.53
CA LEU A 355 -9.14 3.48 -1.48
C LEU A 355 -9.01 4.62 -0.46
N PRO A 356 -10.12 5.06 0.17
CA PRO A 356 -10.05 5.90 1.35
C PRO A 356 -9.70 5.03 2.56
N ARG A 357 -8.65 5.37 3.27
CA ARG A 357 -8.23 4.68 4.49
C ARG A 357 -7.90 5.69 5.57
N LYS A 358 -8.39 5.47 6.79
CA LYS A 358 -8.19 6.42 7.90
C LYS A 358 -8.44 7.87 7.48
N ALA A 359 -9.53 8.08 6.72
CA ALA A 359 -9.92 9.39 6.19
C ALA A 359 -8.93 10.06 5.21
N LYS A 360 -7.95 9.34 4.69
CA LYS A 360 -6.97 9.80 3.70
C LYS A 360 -7.17 9.07 2.36
N ALA A 361 -6.71 9.69 1.28
CA ALA A 361 -6.54 9.01 0.00
C ALA A 361 -5.36 8.04 0.12
N SER A 362 -5.62 6.76 -0.04
CA SER A 362 -4.66 5.69 0.19
C SER A 362 -4.60 4.72 -1.00
N ILE A 363 -3.71 3.76 -0.91
CA ILE A 363 -3.48 2.72 -1.91
C ILE A 363 -3.66 1.35 -1.28
N GLY A 364 -4.25 0.43 -2.03
CA GLY A 364 -4.23 -1.00 -1.73
C GLY A 364 -3.61 -1.79 -2.86
N ILE A 365 -3.24 -3.01 -2.57
CA ILE A 365 -2.72 -3.93 -3.57
C ILE A 365 -3.47 -5.27 -3.51
N THR A 366 -3.75 -5.85 -4.66
CA THR A 366 -4.34 -7.19 -4.75
C THR A 366 -3.30 -8.22 -4.30
N THR A 367 -3.30 -8.53 -3.03
CA THR A 367 -2.44 -9.56 -2.42
C THR A 367 -3.26 -10.46 -1.52
N PRO A 368 -2.77 -11.66 -1.19
CA PRO A 368 -3.36 -12.46 -0.13
C PRO A 368 -3.31 -11.71 1.21
N PRO A 369 -4.24 -12.03 2.11
CA PRO A 369 -4.27 -11.44 3.42
C PRO A 369 -2.98 -11.68 4.18
N LEU A 370 -2.57 -10.68 4.92
CA LEU A 370 -1.51 -10.77 5.92
C LEU A 370 -1.86 -11.81 6.99
N ALA A 371 -0.87 -12.23 7.71
CA ALA A 371 -1.00 -13.26 8.74
C ALA A 371 -2.14 -13.01 9.73
N ALA A 372 -2.75 -14.11 10.17
CA ALA A 372 -3.96 -14.13 11.00
C ALA A 372 -3.89 -13.39 12.35
N TYR A 373 -2.70 -12.99 12.82
CA TYR A 373 -2.57 -12.27 14.09
C TYR A 373 -2.75 -10.75 13.98
N ASP A 374 -2.74 -10.21 12.77
CA ASP A 374 -3.06 -8.80 12.51
C ASP A 374 -4.50 -8.57 12.13
N THR A 375 -5.18 -9.65 11.90
CA THR A 375 -6.49 -9.64 11.32
C THR A 375 -7.51 -9.69 12.45
N LYS A 376 -8.45 -8.76 12.43
CA LYS A 376 -9.55 -8.77 13.40
C LYS A 376 -10.31 -10.08 13.30
N VAL A 377 -10.45 -10.77 14.42
CA VAL A 377 -11.27 -12.01 14.48
C VAL A 377 -12.72 -11.61 14.76
N LEU A 378 -13.60 -12.07 13.90
CA LEU A 378 -15.04 -11.92 14.04
C LEU A 378 -15.63 -13.32 14.30
N ASP A 379 -16.33 -13.47 15.41
CA ASP A 379 -16.90 -14.72 15.87
C ASP A 379 -18.37 -14.56 16.29
N GLU A 380 -18.95 -15.60 16.87
CA GLU A 380 -20.33 -15.58 17.32
C GLU A 380 -20.62 -14.52 18.41
N THR A 381 -19.59 -14.03 19.11
CA THR A 381 -19.74 -13.01 20.16
C THR A 381 -19.70 -11.59 19.59
N THR A 382 -19.05 -11.40 18.47
CA THR A 382 -18.81 -10.09 17.82
C THR A 382 -19.72 -9.83 16.65
N VAL A 383 -20.22 -10.89 15.98
CA VAL A 383 -21.13 -10.79 14.84
C VAL A 383 -22.59 -10.93 15.30
N ILE A 384 -23.31 -9.85 15.22
CA ILE A 384 -24.72 -9.78 15.65
C ILE A 384 -25.64 -10.62 14.77
N SER A 385 -25.30 -10.78 13.49
CA SER A 385 -26.08 -11.55 12.52
C SER A 385 -25.63 -13.01 12.37
N ALA A 386 -24.94 -13.57 13.36
CA ALA A 386 -24.31 -14.91 13.28
C ALA A 386 -25.27 -16.03 12.83
N GLY A 387 -26.55 -15.98 13.22
CA GLY A 387 -27.56 -17.00 12.84
C GLY A 387 -28.13 -16.86 11.42
N ASN A 388 -27.84 -15.80 10.68
CA ASN A 388 -28.45 -15.49 9.38
C ASN A 388 -27.44 -15.11 8.29
N LEU A 389 -26.25 -15.70 8.33
CA LEU A 389 -25.21 -15.43 7.34
C LEU A 389 -25.60 -16.01 5.97
N LYS A 390 -25.53 -15.19 4.94
CA LYS A 390 -25.71 -15.58 3.54
C LYS A 390 -24.41 -15.53 2.79
N ILE A 391 -24.01 -16.67 2.23
CA ILE A 391 -22.89 -16.76 1.31
C ILE A 391 -23.43 -16.60 -0.10
N ASN A 392 -22.96 -15.59 -0.82
CA ASN A 392 -23.29 -15.36 -2.22
C ASN A 392 -22.08 -15.68 -3.09
N ARG A 393 -22.30 -16.43 -4.15
CA ARG A 393 -21.30 -16.74 -5.16
C ARG A 393 -21.92 -16.57 -6.53
N ASN A 394 -21.36 -15.67 -7.34
CA ASN A 394 -21.95 -15.31 -8.62
C ASN A 394 -20.87 -15.09 -9.68
N ILE A 395 -21.06 -15.73 -10.85
CA ILE A 395 -20.19 -15.54 -12.01
C ILE A 395 -20.41 -14.20 -12.74
N SER A 396 -21.47 -13.49 -12.45
CA SER A 396 -21.70 -12.16 -13.00
C SER A 396 -20.81 -11.10 -12.38
N ASN A 397 -20.49 -11.26 -11.09
CA ASN A 397 -19.68 -10.33 -10.31
C ASN A 397 -18.45 -11.05 -9.77
N ASN A 398 -17.34 -10.33 -9.64
CA ASN A 398 -16.10 -10.84 -9.05
C ASN A 398 -15.62 -12.16 -9.68
N PHE A 399 -15.77 -12.30 -11.00
CA PHE A 399 -15.31 -13.44 -11.75
C PHE A 399 -14.62 -13.03 -13.05
N TYR A 400 -13.36 -13.37 -13.16
CA TYR A 400 -12.53 -13.23 -14.36
C TYR A 400 -11.63 -14.45 -14.48
N ASN A 401 -11.64 -15.12 -15.61
CA ASN A 401 -10.80 -16.29 -15.87
C ASN A 401 -9.67 -16.02 -16.88
N ALA A 402 -9.53 -14.77 -17.29
CA ALA A 402 -8.42 -14.27 -18.08
C ALA A 402 -8.07 -12.85 -17.62
N VAL A 403 -6.82 -12.44 -17.84
CA VAL A 403 -6.34 -11.07 -17.70
C VAL A 403 -5.67 -10.69 -19.00
N THR A 404 -6.07 -9.56 -19.56
CA THR A 404 -5.50 -8.99 -20.78
C THR A 404 -4.90 -7.64 -20.43
N ILE A 405 -3.68 -7.38 -20.89
CA ILE A 405 -3.08 -6.05 -20.86
C ILE A 405 -2.85 -5.56 -22.29
N ARG A 406 -3.23 -4.30 -22.56
CA ARG A 406 -2.88 -3.56 -23.76
C ARG A 406 -1.88 -2.49 -23.36
N TYR A 407 -0.78 -2.38 -24.08
CA TYR A 407 0.32 -1.50 -23.72
C TYR A 407 1.09 -1.04 -24.96
N ASP A 408 2.08 -0.18 -24.79
CA ASP A 408 2.87 0.41 -25.86
C ASP A 408 1.98 1.24 -26.80
N LEU A 409 1.29 2.23 -26.20
CA LEU A 409 0.42 3.14 -26.95
C LEU A 409 1.24 3.98 -27.94
N ASP A 410 0.91 3.92 -29.20
CA ASP A 410 1.43 4.85 -30.19
C ASP A 410 0.84 6.25 -29.95
N GLN A 411 1.70 7.22 -29.70
CA GLN A 411 1.31 8.58 -29.33
C GLN A 411 0.73 9.40 -30.49
N VAL A 412 1.00 8.97 -31.71
CA VAL A 412 0.53 9.64 -32.93
C VAL A 412 -0.82 9.09 -33.35
N GLU A 413 -0.95 7.75 -33.37
CA GLU A 413 -2.16 7.07 -33.85
C GLU A 413 -3.18 6.77 -32.73
N ASP A 414 -2.84 7.00 -31.46
CA ASP A 414 -3.65 6.67 -30.27
C ASP A 414 -4.12 5.20 -30.25
N LYS A 415 -3.22 4.28 -30.61
CA LYS A 415 -3.50 2.85 -30.67
C LYS A 415 -2.47 2.04 -29.91
N PHE A 416 -2.93 1.05 -29.15
CA PHE A 416 -2.03 0.08 -28.55
C PHE A 416 -1.39 -0.80 -29.62
N THR A 417 -0.07 -0.83 -29.66
CA THR A 417 0.69 -1.65 -30.61
C THR A 417 0.92 -3.06 -30.10
N ARG A 418 0.77 -3.28 -28.78
CA ARG A 418 1.00 -4.57 -28.14
C ARG A 418 -0.11 -4.95 -27.17
N GLY A 419 -0.30 -6.26 -27.02
CA GLY A 419 -1.21 -6.82 -26.04
C GLY A 419 -0.74 -8.20 -25.60
N LYS A 420 -1.09 -8.57 -24.38
CA LYS A 420 -0.80 -9.87 -23.81
C LYS A 420 -1.98 -10.38 -23.00
N ILE A 421 -2.23 -11.68 -23.07
CA ILE A 421 -3.29 -12.36 -22.32
C ILE A 421 -2.71 -13.49 -21.49
N ARG A 422 -3.25 -13.64 -20.27
CA ARG A 422 -3.06 -14.82 -19.43
C ARG A 422 -4.41 -15.40 -19.04
N GLN A 423 -4.59 -16.70 -19.26
CA GLN A 423 -5.84 -17.41 -18.99
C GLN A 423 -5.64 -18.46 -17.91
N SER A 424 -6.70 -18.73 -17.16
CA SER A 424 -6.78 -19.85 -16.23
C SER A 424 -7.48 -21.03 -16.88
N ALA A 425 -6.73 -22.01 -17.34
CA ALA A 425 -7.28 -23.25 -17.91
C ALA A 425 -8.12 -24.00 -16.86
N ASP A 426 -7.72 -23.95 -15.59
CA ASP A 426 -8.39 -24.61 -14.48
C ASP A 426 -9.78 -24.02 -14.23
N SER A 427 -9.89 -22.68 -14.23
CA SER A 427 -11.19 -22.01 -14.12
C SER A 427 -12.11 -22.34 -15.29
N THR A 428 -11.58 -22.31 -16.52
CA THR A 428 -12.35 -22.62 -17.73
C THR A 428 -12.88 -24.06 -17.69
N ASN A 429 -12.07 -25.01 -17.23
CA ASN A 429 -12.44 -26.40 -17.13
C ASN A 429 -13.48 -26.68 -16.02
N ARG A 430 -13.37 -26.00 -14.89
CA ARG A 430 -14.25 -26.24 -13.73
C ARG A 430 -15.59 -25.49 -13.82
N ILE A 431 -15.56 -24.21 -14.21
CA ILE A 431 -16.74 -23.36 -14.26
C ILE A 431 -17.44 -23.46 -15.61
N LYS A 432 -16.73 -23.88 -16.66
CA LYS A 432 -17.25 -24.05 -18.03
C LYS A 432 -17.83 -22.75 -18.62
N VAL A 433 -17.27 -21.62 -18.21
CA VAL A 433 -17.60 -20.30 -18.78
C VAL A 433 -16.52 -19.92 -19.77
N ALA A 434 -16.93 -19.39 -20.92
CA ALA A 434 -16.02 -18.83 -21.90
C ALA A 434 -15.16 -17.72 -21.30
N ASN A 435 -14.05 -17.38 -21.94
CA ASN A 435 -13.12 -16.38 -21.45
C ASN A 435 -13.82 -15.06 -21.11
N LYS A 436 -13.71 -14.68 -19.85
CA LYS A 436 -14.16 -13.39 -19.34
C LYS A 436 -12.91 -12.63 -18.83
N PRO A 437 -12.30 -11.80 -19.68
CA PRO A 437 -11.06 -11.13 -19.33
C PRO A 437 -11.28 -9.93 -18.43
N LEU A 438 -10.39 -9.74 -17.47
CA LEU A 438 -10.12 -8.45 -16.85
C LEU A 438 -9.14 -7.72 -17.79
N THR A 439 -9.58 -6.61 -18.37
CA THR A 439 -8.75 -5.85 -19.31
C THR A 439 -8.07 -4.69 -18.60
N LEU A 440 -6.76 -4.61 -18.76
CA LEU A 440 -5.90 -3.55 -18.28
C LEU A 440 -5.44 -2.73 -19.49
N ASP A 441 -5.95 -1.51 -19.60
CA ASP A 441 -5.47 -0.54 -20.59
C ASP A 441 -4.38 0.28 -19.91
N ALA A 442 -3.17 0.18 -20.43
CA ALA A 442 -1.97 0.70 -19.76
C ALA A 442 -1.24 1.67 -20.70
N ASP A 443 -1.83 2.86 -20.88
CA ASP A 443 -1.36 3.91 -21.80
C ASP A 443 0.10 4.31 -21.54
N GLY A 444 0.48 4.35 -20.28
CA GLY A 444 1.83 4.73 -19.87
C GLY A 444 2.82 3.58 -19.77
N VAL A 445 2.41 2.33 -20.01
CA VAL A 445 3.33 1.19 -19.92
C VAL A 445 4.00 0.95 -21.27
N ARG A 446 5.34 0.94 -21.27
CA ARG A 446 6.16 0.62 -22.44
C ARG A 446 6.75 -0.78 -22.31
N PHE A 447 7.13 -1.35 -23.45
CA PHE A 447 7.83 -2.64 -23.45
C PHE A 447 9.20 -2.50 -22.78
N GLU A 448 9.47 -3.36 -21.82
CA GLU A 448 10.74 -3.47 -21.11
C GLU A 448 11.20 -4.92 -21.04
N ASN A 449 12.50 -5.15 -20.77
CA ASN A 449 13.07 -6.51 -20.75
C ASN A 449 12.41 -7.47 -19.75
N ASN A 450 11.84 -6.94 -18.66
CA ASN A 450 11.17 -7.75 -17.62
C ASN A 450 9.64 -7.62 -17.66
N PHE A 451 9.07 -7.08 -18.74
CA PHE A 451 7.63 -6.89 -18.89
C PHE A 451 6.85 -8.18 -18.62
N ASP A 452 7.28 -9.29 -19.21
CA ASP A 452 6.62 -10.59 -19.09
C ASP A 452 6.60 -11.09 -17.64
N GLY A 453 7.67 -10.90 -16.90
CA GLY A 453 7.74 -11.24 -15.48
C GLY A 453 6.75 -10.42 -14.65
N LYS A 454 6.76 -9.11 -14.81
CA LYS A 454 5.86 -8.18 -14.12
C LYS A 454 4.39 -8.47 -14.45
N PHE A 455 4.03 -8.56 -15.73
CA PHE A 455 2.67 -8.89 -16.16
C PHE A 455 2.19 -10.24 -15.62
N ASN A 456 3.03 -11.27 -15.69
CA ASN A 456 2.66 -12.59 -15.20
C ASN A 456 2.32 -12.59 -13.72
N ILE A 457 3.05 -11.83 -12.88
CA ILE A 457 2.78 -11.71 -11.44
C ILE A 457 1.45 -10.98 -11.21
N ILE A 458 1.24 -9.86 -11.89
CA ILE A 458 0.01 -9.06 -11.76
C ILE A 458 -1.21 -9.86 -12.22
N ALA A 459 -1.14 -10.46 -13.40
CA ALA A 459 -2.23 -11.26 -13.94
C ALA A 459 -2.56 -12.47 -13.06
N ARG A 460 -1.55 -13.07 -12.46
CA ARG A 460 -1.73 -14.18 -11.56
C ARG A 460 -2.41 -13.79 -10.26
N ARG A 461 -2.01 -12.68 -9.62
CA ARG A 461 -2.69 -12.14 -8.44
C ARG A 461 -4.17 -11.88 -8.72
N ALA A 462 -4.48 -11.26 -9.86
CA ALA A 462 -5.86 -11.01 -10.27
C ALA A 462 -6.64 -12.31 -10.50
N LEU A 463 -6.04 -13.31 -11.18
CA LEU A 463 -6.69 -14.60 -11.42
C LEU A 463 -6.93 -15.35 -10.10
N GLU A 464 -5.95 -15.40 -9.18
CA GLU A 464 -6.13 -16.04 -7.87
C GLU A 464 -7.34 -15.49 -7.12
N ARG A 465 -7.59 -14.19 -7.23
CA ARG A 465 -8.71 -13.52 -6.59
C ARG A 465 -10.05 -13.83 -7.27
N TYR A 466 -10.10 -13.91 -8.58
CA TYR A 466 -11.36 -13.84 -9.33
C TYR A 466 -11.72 -15.11 -10.11
N GLN A 467 -10.77 -16.02 -10.36
CA GLN A 467 -10.96 -17.11 -11.32
C GLN A 467 -12.03 -18.15 -10.95
N PHE A 468 -12.44 -18.22 -9.68
CA PHE A 468 -13.43 -19.18 -9.20
C PHE A 468 -14.71 -18.55 -8.68
N ALA A 469 -15.00 -17.31 -9.04
CA ALA A 469 -16.14 -16.54 -8.56
C ALA A 469 -16.14 -16.46 -7.02
N ALA A 470 -15.41 -15.46 -6.50
CA ALA A 470 -15.22 -15.27 -5.07
C ALA A 470 -16.55 -15.21 -4.29
N GLU A 471 -16.58 -15.88 -3.15
CA GLU A 471 -17.74 -15.87 -2.26
C GLU A 471 -17.79 -14.54 -1.50
N SER A 472 -18.99 -13.96 -1.37
CA SER A 472 -19.22 -12.77 -0.55
C SER A 472 -20.19 -13.08 0.58
N ILE A 473 -19.95 -12.44 1.72
CA ILE A 473 -20.77 -12.58 2.93
C ILE A 473 -21.09 -11.20 3.47
N GLU A 474 -22.33 -10.99 3.86
CA GLU A 474 -22.75 -9.80 4.61
C GLU A 474 -22.81 -10.12 6.10
N VAL A 475 -22.14 -9.29 6.90
CA VAL A 475 -22.11 -9.41 8.36
C VAL A 475 -22.47 -8.09 9.02
N GLN A 476 -23.09 -8.18 10.19
CA GLN A 476 -23.32 -7.05 11.08
C GLN A 476 -22.49 -7.26 12.35
N VAL A 477 -21.64 -6.30 12.66
CA VAL A 477 -20.68 -6.39 13.75
C VAL A 477 -20.97 -5.31 14.78
N ALA A 478 -20.73 -5.60 16.05
CA ALA A 478 -20.87 -4.64 17.11
C ALA A 478 -19.99 -3.39 16.83
N TYR A 479 -20.51 -2.20 17.13
CA TYR A 479 -19.88 -0.92 16.78
C TYR A 479 -18.43 -0.84 17.29
N GLY A 480 -18.19 -1.13 18.56
CA GLY A 480 -16.85 -1.07 19.16
C GLY A 480 -15.85 -2.08 18.60
N VAL A 481 -16.34 -3.14 17.94
CA VAL A 481 -15.48 -4.16 17.32
C VAL A 481 -15.14 -3.82 15.88
N GLY A 482 -16.10 -3.28 15.14
CA GLY A 482 -15.95 -3.04 13.70
C GLY A 482 -15.51 -1.61 13.34
N PHE A 483 -15.41 -0.72 14.33
CA PHE A 483 -15.16 0.69 14.06
C PHE A 483 -13.80 0.94 13.37
N ASP A 484 -12.75 0.27 13.84
CA ASP A 484 -11.37 0.37 13.36
C ASP A 484 -11.06 -0.44 12.11
N VAL A 485 -12.02 -1.26 11.65
CA VAL A 485 -11.88 -2.06 10.44
C VAL A 485 -12.21 -1.19 9.22
N GLU A 486 -11.29 -1.10 8.26
CA GLU A 486 -11.43 -0.30 7.05
C GLU A 486 -11.66 -1.18 5.81
N ILE A 487 -12.12 -0.58 4.72
CA ILE A 487 -12.19 -1.29 3.43
C ILE A 487 -10.78 -1.66 2.96
N GLY A 488 -10.64 -2.83 2.35
CA GLY A 488 -9.35 -3.38 1.97
C GLY A 488 -8.63 -4.12 3.10
N ASP A 489 -9.07 -3.96 4.35
CA ASP A 489 -8.56 -4.78 5.45
C ASP A 489 -9.04 -6.22 5.32
N THR A 490 -8.33 -7.12 5.97
CA THR A 490 -8.73 -8.52 6.10
C THR A 490 -9.29 -8.79 7.48
N VAL A 491 -10.30 -9.66 7.54
CA VAL A 491 -10.89 -10.15 8.79
C VAL A 491 -10.96 -11.65 8.78
N VAL A 492 -10.85 -12.26 9.95
CA VAL A 492 -11.00 -13.72 10.12
C VAL A 492 -12.38 -14.00 10.68
N LEU A 493 -13.18 -14.81 9.98
CA LEU A 493 -14.42 -15.34 10.51
C LEU A 493 -14.16 -16.70 11.16
N LYS A 494 -14.56 -16.86 12.42
CA LYS A 494 -14.36 -18.06 13.20
C LYS A 494 -15.67 -18.50 13.85
N GLY A 495 -15.98 -19.81 13.82
CA GLY A 495 -17.12 -20.38 14.54
C GLY A 495 -18.47 -20.24 13.84
N LEU A 496 -18.73 -19.28 13.04
CA LEU A 496 -20.00 -18.76 12.51
C LEU A 496 -20.83 -19.77 11.64
N GLN A 497 -20.74 -21.04 11.88
CA GLN A 497 -21.43 -22.09 11.10
C GLN A 497 -21.11 -22.05 9.59
N LEU A 498 -19.99 -21.41 9.25
CA LEU A 498 -19.49 -21.39 7.88
C LEU A 498 -18.91 -22.77 7.53
N SER A 499 -19.19 -23.21 6.33
CA SER A 499 -18.62 -24.46 5.82
C SER A 499 -17.09 -24.42 5.81
N ASP A 500 -16.46 -25.46 6.34
CA ASP A 500 -15.00 -25.68 6.24
C ASP A 500 -14.67 -26.29 4.88
N THR A 501 -15.01 -25.58 3.83
CA THR A 501 -15.24 -26.02 2.46
C THR A 501 -14.09 -26.71 1.75
N LYS A 502 -12.91 -26.76 2.36
CA LYS A 502 -11.71 -27.23 1.62
C LYS A 502 -11.30 -28.65 1.92
N ASP A 503 -11.88 -29.28 2.93
CA ASP A 503 -11.52 -30.64 3.30
C ASP A 503 -12.56 -31.71 2.94
N GLY A 504 -13.72 -31.29 2.43
CA GLY A 504 -14.80 -32.19 2.05
C GLY A 504 -15.45 -32.95 3.24
N SER A 505 -15.08 -32.60 4.47
CA SER A 505 -15.56 -33.28 5.68
C SER A 505 -17.00 -32.94 6.03
N GLY A 506 -17.57 -31.90 5.44
CA GLY A 506 -18.88 -31.34 5.80
C GLY A 506 -18.90 -30.62 7.14
N SER A 507 -17.75 -30.42 7.77
CA SER A 507 -17.65 -29.67 9.02
C SER A 507 -17.97 -28.21 8.84
N ARG A 508 -18.37 -27.53 9.92
CA ARG A 508 -18.70 -26.12 9.94
C ARG A 508 -18.07 -25.43 11.13
N GLY A 509 -17.50 -24.25 10.92
CA GLY A 509 -17.01 -23.39 11.98
C GLY A 509 -15.75 -23.85 12.70
N LEU A 510 -15.16 -24.96 12.32
CA LEU A 510 -13.94 -25.49 12.95
C LEU A 510 -12.69 -24.77 12.46
N ARG A 511 -12.71 -24.27 11.22
CA ARG A 511 -11.58 -23.58 10.59
C ARG A 511 -11.89 -22.10 10.41
N PRO A 512 -10.99 -21.22 10.83
CA PRO A 512 -11.14 -19.81 10.56
C PRO A 512 -10.98 -19.56 9.06
N ARG A 513 -11.81 -18.67 8.49
CA ARG A 513 -11.75 -18.25 7.10
C ARG A 513 -11.39 -16.76 7.05
N ILE A 514 -10.52 -16.39 6.10
CA ILE A 514 -10.03 -15.02 5.92
C ILE A 514 -10.79 -14.37 4.77
N PHE A 515 -11.32 -13.18 5.04
CA PHE A 515 -12.06 -12.38 4.09
C PHE A 515 -11.48 -10.98 3.98
N GLU A 516 -11.61 -10.37 2.82
CA GLU A 516 -11.33 -8.96 2.60
C GLU A 516 -12.60 -8.14 2.76
N VAL A 517 -12.50 -7.01 3.40
CA VAL A 517 -13.61 -6.06 3.57
C VAL A 517 -13.76 -5.26 2.29
N THR A 518 -14.85 -5.50 1.55
CA THR A 518 -15.13 -4.78 0.29
C THR A 518 -16.19 -3.69 0.43
N ASN A 519 -16.99 -3.75 1.49
CA ASN A 519 -17.95 -2.69 1.79
C ASN A 519 -18.04 -2.50 3.30
N LYS A 520 -18.07 -1.23 3.73
CA LYS A 520 -18.31 -0.82 5.11
C LYS A 520 -19.44 0.19 5.13
N SER A 521 -20.44 -0.08 5.93
CA SER A 521 -21.57 0.82 6.14
C SER A 521 -21.72 1.10 7.64
N LEU A 522 -21.58 2.34 7.99
CA LEU A 522 -21.47 2.84 9.35
C LEU A 522 -22.40 4.03 9.53
N ASN A 523 -23.06 4.14 10.65
CA ASN A 523 -23.76 5.37 11.02
C ASN A 523 -23.29 5.91 12.38
N THR A 524 -23.54 7.17 12.60
CA THR A 524 -23.10 7.89 13.82
C THR A 524 -23.92 7.58 15.06
N LYS A 525 -24.93 6.74 14.97
CA LYS A 525 -25.81 6.40 16.10
C LYS A 525 -25.35 5.21 16.92
N GLY A 526 -24.16 4.67 16.66
CA GLY A 526 -23.65 3.47 17.35
C GLY A 526 -24.42 2.20 16.99
N THR A 527 -25.13 2.17 15.88
CA THR A 527 -25.78 0.95 15.39
C THR A 527 -24.73 -0.02 14.86
N PRO A 528 -25.07 -1.31 14.73
CA PRO A 528 -24.13 -2.28 14.16
C PRO A 528 -23.56 -1.82 12.83
N ILE A 529 -22.26 -2.05 12.66
CA ILE A 529 -21.57 -1.80 11.40
C ILE A 529 -21.83 -2.97 10.46
N ARG A 530 -22.20 -2.66 9.22
CA ARG A 530 -22.38 -3.68 8.17
C ARG A 530 -21.13 -3.75 7.31
N PHE A 531 -20.64 -4.97 7.13
CA PHE A 531 -19.59 -5.27 6.19
C PHE A 531 -20.10 -6.21 5.10
N THR A 532 -19.60 -6.00 3.88
CA THR A 532 -19.56 -7.03 2.85
C THR A 532 -18.15 -7.54 2.77
N LEU A 533 -17.99 -8.82 2.98
CA LEU A 533 -16.71 -9.52 3.04
C LEU A 533 -16.56 -10.41 1.80
N LEU A 534 -15.40 -10.42 1.20
CA LEU A 534 -15.07 -11.21 0.02
C LEU A 534 -14.03 -12.27 0.38
N ASP A 535 -14.38 -13.55 0.16
CA ASP A 535 -13.40 -14.65 0.21
C ASP A 535 -12.61 -14.65 -1.10
N THR A 536 -11.40 -14.21 -1.03
CA THR A 536 -10.54 -14.06 -2.21
C THR A 536 -9.98 -15.39 -2.72
N ALA A 537 -10.22 -16.49 -2.03
CA ALA A 537 -9.85 -17.86 -2.44
C ALA A 537 -8.37 -18.04 -2.87
N TYR A 538 -7.48 -17.20 -2.37
CA TYR A 538 -6.05 -17.22 -2.70
C TYR A 538 -5.35 -18.58 -2.49
N SER A 539 -5.98 -19.47 -1.79
CA SER A 539 -5.41 -20.77 -1.41
C SER A 539 -5.63 -21.90 -2.42
N LEU A 540 -6.31 -21.66 -3.54
CA LEU A 540 -6.67 -22.75 -4.46
C LEU A 540 -5.56 -23.11 -5.45
N ASN A 541 -4.86 -22.14 -6.04
CA ASN A 541 -3.89 -22.41 -7.11
C ASN A 541 -2.61 -21.59 -7.07
N GLY A 542 -2.44 -20.71 -6.17
CA GLY A 542 -1.22 -19.92 -5.97
C GLY A 542 -1.18 -19.51 -4.53
N ARG A 543 0.00 -19.43 -3.99
CA ARG A 543 0.15 -19.22 -2.58
C ARG A 543 1.11 -18.13 -2.32
N TYR A 544 0.68 -17.29 -1.45
CA TYR A 544 1.55 -16.29 -0.85
C TYR A 544 1.76 -16.68 0.59
N GLY A 545 2.96 -16.59 1.06
CA GLY A 545 3.29 -16.73 2.47
C GLY A 545 3.98 -15.50 2.97
N VAL A 546 3.86 -15.25 4.24
CA VAL A 546 4.64 -14.23 4.93
C VAL A 546 5.86 -14.92 5.51
N ILE A 547 7.05 -14.49 5.09
CA ILE A 547 8.28 -14.94 5.72
C ILE A 547 8.53 -14.05 6.93
N SER A 548 8.49 -14.66 8.10
CA SER A 548 8.99 -14.02 9.31
C SER A 548 10.50 -13.79 9.23
N PRO A 549 11.08 -12.99 10.11
CA PRO A 549 12.53 -12.89 10.24
C PRO A 549 13.16 -14.26 10.38
N SER A 550 14.34 -14.43 9.80
CA SER A 550 15.06 -15.70 9.82
C SER A 550 15.14 -16.30 11.22
N SER A 551 14.88 -17.54 11.33
CA SER A 551 14.64 -18.22 12.57
C SER A 551 15.36 -19.55 12.68
N ARG A 552 16.25 -19.89 11.78
CA ARG A 552 17.09 -21.04 12.01
C ARG A 552 18.21 -20.70 12.93
N ILE A 553 18.41 -21.57 13.91
CA ILE A 553 19.50 -21.47 14.87
C ILE A 553 20.80 -21.90 14.19
N GLY A 554 21.82 -21.11 14.35
CA GLY A 554 23.15 -21.33 13.87
C GLY A 554 24.08 -21.92 14.92
N THR A 555 25.28 -22.30 14.46
CA THR A 555 26.36 -22.83 15.31
C THR A 555 26.77 -21.87 16.43
N GLY A 556 27.15 -22.38 17.57
CA GLY A 556 27.63 -21.60 18.71
C GLY A 556 26.50 -20.95 19.54
N SER A 557 25.26 -21.34 19.33
CA SER A 557 24.14 -20.93 20.18
C SER A 557 24.22 -21.59 21.56
N THR A 558 23.80 -20.83 22.57
CA THR A 558 23.71 -21.29 23.95
C THR A 558 22.26 -21.35 24.41
N THR A 559 22.01 -21.69 25.67
CA THR A 559 20.66 -21.68 26.21
C THR A 559 20.01 -20.29 26.28
N THR A 560 20.80 -19.22 26.27
CA THR A 560 20.32 -17.83 26.38
C THR A 560 20.64 -16.95 25.18
N VAL A 561 21.65 -17.31 24.39
CA VAL A 561 22.12 -16.53 23.25
C VAL A 561 21.99 -17.38 21.99
N LEU A 562 21.13 -16.98 21.09
CA LEU A 562 20.86 -17.72 19.86
C LEU A 562 21.47 -16.99 18.65
N ASN A 563 22.40 -17.63 18.00
CA ASN A 563 22.88 -17.21 16.69
C ASN A 563 21.86 -17.60 15.63
N LEU A 564 21.55 -16.71 14.72
CA LEU A 564 20.59 -16.96 13.66
C LEU A 564 21.31 -17.21 12.33
N LYS A 565 20.73 -18.05 11.51
CA LYS A 565 21.21 -18.31 10.14
C LYS A 565 20.41 -17.53 9.12
N LYS A 566 21.02 -17.28 7.97
CA LYS A 566 20.28 -17.11 6.72
C LYS A 566 19.54 -18.40 6.42
N SER A 567 18.49 -18.31 5.62
CA SER A 567 17.62 -19.45 5.26
C SER A 567 18.40 -20.71 4.88
N TYR A 568 19.55 -20.53 4.24
CA TYR A 568 20.48 -21.61 3.90
C TYR A 568 21.92 -21.14 4.12
N GLY A 569 22.64 -21.72 5.04
CA GLY A 569 24.09 -21.53 5.11
C GLY A 569 24.62 -20.90 6.38
N THR A 570 25.44 -19.88 6.24
CA THR A 570 26.21 -19.26 7.33
C THR A 570 25.35 -18.44 8.29
N ASN A 571 25.85 -18.26 9.52
CA ASN A 571 25.20 -17.38 10.49
C ASN A 571 25.03 -15.96 9.95
N LEU A 572 23.98 -15.28 10.39
CA LEU A 572 23.80 -13.85 10.17
C LEU A 572 24.91 -13.10 10.91
N THR A 573 25.69 -12.32 10.20
CA THR A 573 26.86 -11.65 10.76
C THR A 573 26.80 -10.14 10.64
N THR A 574 25.87 -9.59 9.89
CA THR A 574 25.80 -8.16 9.63
C THR A 574 24.56 -7.53 10.26
N ARG A 575 24.70 -6.29 10.69
CA ARG A 575 23.64 -5.50 11.29
C ARG A 575 22.43 -5.33 10.35
N SER A 576 22.67 -5.20 9.06
CA SER A 576 21.65 -5.07 8.04
C SER A 576 20.83 -6.36 7.86
N GLU A 577 21.42 -7.52 8.11
CA GLU A 577 20.73 -8.81 7.99
C GLU A 577 19.80 -9.08 9.19
N ASN A 578 20.08 -8.48 10.33
CA ASN A 578 19.34 -8.67 11.58
C ASN A 578 18.38 -7.52 11.94
N TYR A 579 18.26 -6.49 11.09
CA TYR A 579 17.43 -5.33 11.41
C TYR A 579 15.99 -5.70 11.75
N LYS A 580 15.46 -6.76 11.19
CA LYS A 580 14.09 -7.26 11.42
C LYS A 580 13.85 -7.70 12.87
N TRP A 581 14.89 -8.12 13.55
CA TRP A 581 14.79 -8.59 14.94
C TRP A 581 14.82 -7.45 15.95
N ARG A 582 15.30 -6.27 15.57
CA ARG A 582 15.36 -5.11 16.47
C ARG A 582 14.00 -4.72 17.00
N ASN A 583 13.06 -4.64 16.10
CA ASN A 583 11.71 -4.21 16.40
C ASN A 583 10.88 -5.31 17.08
N LEU A 584 11.50 -6.45 17.32
CA LEU A 584 10.89 -7.60 17.98
C LEU A 584 11.36 -7.78 19.43
N VAL A 585 12.16 -6.87 19.97
CA VAL A 585 12.54 -6.90 21.38
C VAL A 585 11.26 -6.82 22.24
N GLY A 586 11.10 -7.78 23.15
CA GLY A 586 9.85 -7.99 23.90
C GLY A 586 8.89 -9.00 23.25
N ALA A 587 9.18 -9.48 22.04
CA ALA A 587 8.38 -10.51 21.39
C ALA A 587 8.51 -11.84 22.13
N LYS A 588 7.41 -12.60 22.18
CA LYS A 588 7.42 -13.97 22.66
C LYS A 588 7.84 -14.89 21.53
N LEU A 589 8.93 -15.59 21.72
CA LEU A 589 9.52 -16.53 20.77
C LEU A 589 9.30 -17.96 21.24
N ARG A 590 9.19 -18.88 20.28
CA ARG A 590 9.23 -20.33 20.51
C ARG A 590 10.45 -20.92 19.84
N VAL A 591 11.32 -21.55 20.61
CA VAL A 591 12.48 -22.31 20.12
C VAL A 591 12.08 -23.77 20.07
N ARG A 592 12.19 -24.43 18.94
CA ARG A 592 11.74 -25.79 18.74
C ARG A 592 12.55 -26.59 17.73
N THR A 593 12.45 -27.90 17.80
CA THR A 593 12.85 -28.81 16.71
C THR A 593 11.82 -28.78 15.57
N VAL A 594 12.20 -29.30 14.42
CA VAL A 594 11.28 -29.39 13.25
C VAL A 594 10.06 -30.25 13.59
N ASP A 595 10.25 -31.33 14.31
CA ASP A 595 9.22 -32.32 14.70
C ASP A 595 8.51 -31.99 16.02
N TYR A 596 8.81 -30.83 16.62
CA TYR A 596 8.27 -30.42 17.94
C TYR A 596 8.64 -31.34 19.11
N SER A 597 9.60 -32.26 18.97
CA SER A 597 10.12 -33.07 20.09
C SER A 597 10.73 -32.23 21.21
N PHE A 598 11.20 -31.03 20.88
CA PHE A 598 11.57 -29.98 21.81
C PHE A 598 10.82 -28.70 21.42
N SER A 599 10.24 -28.00 22.38
CA SER A 599 9.56 -26.72 22.15
C SER A 599 9.44 -25.92 23.45
N GLU A 600 10.10 -24.76 23.52
CA GLU A 600 10.04 -23.86 24.66
C GLU A 600 9.80 -22.40 24.23
N GLU A 601 9.08 -21.66 25.02
CA GLU A 601 8.77 -20.26 24.77
C GLU A 601 9.60 -19.34 25.69
N ARG A 602 10.17 -18.27 25.10
CA ARG A 602 10.99 -17.25 25.78
C ARG A 602 10.67 -15.89 25.21
N ILE A 603 11.04 -14.85 25.94
CA ILE A 603 10.93 -13.48 25.45
C ILE A 603 12.27 -13.07 24.86
N LEU A 604 12.24 -12.40 23.73
CA LEU A 604 13.40 -11.73 23.15
C LEU A 604 13.75 -10.53 24.01
N LEU A 605 14.80 -10.66 24.82
CA LEU A 605 15.21 -9.61 25.76
C LEU A 605 15.96 -8.48 25.04
N SER A 606 16.90 -8.83 24.18
CA SER A 606 17.72 -7.88 23.44
C SER A 606 18.44 -8.56 22.27
N LEU A 607 19.07 -7.75 21.44
CA LEU A 607 20.03 -8.22 20.44
C LEU A 607 21.48 -8.01 20.95
N ASN A 608 22.41 -8.73 20.38
CA ASN A 608 23.83 -8.51 20.66
C ASN A 608 24.21 -7.05 20.35
N PRO A 609 24.69 -6.29 21.35
CA PRO A 609 24.88 -4.84 21.20
C PRO A 609 26.02 -4.46 20.22
N VAL A 610 26.88 -5.41 19.86
CA VAL A 610 28.03 -5.12 18.98
C VAL A 610 27.62 -5.15 17.51
N ASN A 611 26.83 -6.14 17.10
CA ASN A 611 26.56 -6.38 15.69
C ASN A 611 25.15 -6.89 15.39
N ASP A 612 24.27 -6.93 16.38
CA ASP A 612 22.93 -7.53 16.29
C ASP A 612 22.94 -8.97 15.71
N SER A 613 24.07 -9.68 15.81
CA SER A 613 24.27 -10.99 15.18
C SER A 613 23.58 -12.14 15.86
N SER A 614 23.12 -11.94 17.08
CA SER A 614 22.41 -12.95 17.87
C SER A 614 21.30 -12.32 18.70
N ILE A 615 20.30 -13.13 19.03
CA ILE A 615 19.21 -12.76 19.93
C ILE A 615 19.50 -13.27 21.34
N ILE A 616 19.13 -12.49 22.34
CA ILE A 616 19.32 -12.80 23.76
C ILE A 616 17.92 -13.04 24.35
N LEU A 617 17.75 -14.19 25.00
CA LEU A 617 16.50 -14.60 25.66
C LEU A 617 16.44 -14.09 27.10
N ASP A 618 15.25 -13.88 27.60
CA ASP A 618 14.96 -13.44 28.99
C ASP A 618 15.34 -14.50 30.05
N ALA A 619 15.31 -15.76 29.67
CA ALA A 619 15.67 -16.89 30.52
C ALA A 619 16.32 -18.01 29.70
N PRO A 620 17.14 -18.89 30.33
CA PRO A 620 17.75 -19.99 29.64
C PRO A 620 16.72 -21.03 29.18
N LEU A 621 16.97 -21.62 28.01
CA LEU A 621 16.30 -22.84 27.60
C LEU A 621 16.76 -24.02 28.44
N SER A 622 15.92 -25.03 28.61
CA SER A 622 16.28 -26.24 29.34
C SER A 622 17.40 -27.05 28.67
N LEU A 623 17.57 -26.85 27.38
CA LEU A 623 18.59 -27.49 26.56
C LEU A 623 19.22 -26.46 25.61
N ALA A 624 20.55 -26.53 25.40
CA ALA A 624 21.19 -25.74 24.36
C ALA A 624 20.71 -26.20 22.97
N PRO A 625 20.13 -25.30 22.16
CA PRO A 625 19.56 -25.72 20.90
C PRO A 625 20.65 -26.08 19.91
N SER A 626 20.46 -27.17 19.23
CA SER A 626 21.34 -27.58 18.14
C SER A 626 21.14 -26.71 16.91
N GLU A 627 22.09 -26.75 16.02
CA GLU A 627 21.98 -26.13 14.70
C GLU A 627 20.70 -26.58 13.98
N ASN A 628 20.06 -25.67 13.31
CA ASN A 628 18.80 -25.86 12.58
C ASN A 628 17.52 -25.99 13.44
N TYR A 629 17.60 -25.85 14.75
CA TYR A 629 16.37 -25.57 15.51
C TYR A 629 15.73 -24.30 14.97
N ILE A 630 14.45 -24.19 15.17
CA ILE A 630 13.61 -23.12 14.61
C ILE A 630 13.23 -22.16 15.73
N VAL A 631 13.26 -20.86 15.42
CA VAL A 631 12.73 -19.82 16.29
C VAL A 631 11.47 -19.25 15.63
N ASP A 632 10.32 -19.52 16.21
CA ASP A 632 9.04 -18.95 15.78
C ASP A 632 8.68 -17.71 16.61
N ILE A 633 8.08 -16.71 15.99
CA ILE A 633 7.48 -15.59 16.71
C ILE A 633 6.07 -16.03 17.16
N VAL A 634 5.88 -16.15 18.47
CA VAL A 634 4.58 -16.55 19.05
C VAL A 634 3.68 -15.35 19.20
N ASN A 635 4.25 -14.23 19.67
CA ASN A 635 3.50 -13.01 19.86
C ASN A 635 4.43 -11.80 19.69
N TYR A 636 3.93 -10.70 19.13
CA TYR A 636 4.68 -9.47 18.99
C TYR A 636 4.67 -8.68 20.31
N PRO A 637 5.67 -7.84 20.54
CA PRO A 637 5.65 -6.97 21.70
C PRO A 637 4.45 -6.02 21.63
N ASN A 638 3.84 -5.75 22.80
CA ASN A 638 2.63 -4.91 22.87
C ASN A 638 2.87 -3.46 22.42
N ASN A 639 4.11 -3.03 22.44
CA ASN A 639 4.55 -1.69 22.05
C ASN A 639 5.19 -1.65 20.64
N ALA A 640 5.18 -2.75 19.90
CA ALA A 640 5.68 -2.73 18.55
C ALA A 640 4.80 -1.84 17.69
N ASP A 641 5.44 -0.91 17.01
CA ASP A 641 4.75 -0.05 16.06
C ASP A 641 4.03 -0.90 15.00
N PRO A 642 2.76 -0.61 14.67
CA PRO A 642 2.05 -1.29 13.60
C PRO A 642 2.81 -1.29 12.26
N GLU A 643 3.59 -0.25 11.98
CA GLU A 643 4.43 -0.19 10.78
C GLU A 643 5.63 -1.14 10.86
N ASP A 644 6.30 -1.20 12.00
CA ASP A 644 7.39 -2.15 12.24
C ASP A 644 6.90 -3.60 12.23
N GLN A 645 5.72 -3.83 12.76
CA GLN A 645 5.04 -5.11 12.63
C GLN A 645 4.75 -5.42 11.17
N ALA A 646 4.27 -4.48 10.38
CA ALA A 646 4.02 -4.64 8.95
C ALA A 646 5.31 -4.90 8.16
N LEU A 647 6.38 -4.19 8.44
CA LEU A 647 7.69 -4.40 7.82
C LEU A 647 8.31 -5.75 8.16
N SER A 648 8.20 -6.19 9.41
CA SER A 648 8.67 -7.53 9.82
C SER A 648 7.83 -8.66 9.21
N LYS A 649 6.59 -8.38 8.86
CA LYS A 649 5.61 -9.31 8.26
C LYS A 649 5.64 -9.31 6.73
N SER A 650 6.23 -8.33 6.09
CA SER A 650 6.04 -8.01 4.68
C SER A 650 6.93 -8.75 3.70
N LEU A 651 7.65 -9.75 4.12
CA LEU A 651 8.33 -10.64 3.18
C LEU A 651 7.33 -11.64 2.60
N TYR A 652 6.53 -11.16 1.66
CA TYR A 652 5.68 -12.05 0.89
C TYR A 652 6.51 -12.82 -0.12
N VAL A 653 6.45 -14.14 -0.04
CA VAL A 653 6.97 -15.03 -1.06
C VAL A 653 5.81 -15.53 -1.89
N PHE A 654 5.91 -15.33 -3.16
CA PHE A 654 4.99 -15.90 -4.12
C PHE A 654 5.50 -17.25 -4.58
N TRP A 655 4.80 -18.33 -4.26
CA TRP A 655 5.12 -19.64 -4.78
C TRP A 655 4.49 -19.84 -6.16
N ASN A 656 5.37 -20.20 -7.08
CA ASN A 656 4.96 -20.66 -8.38
C ASN A 656 4.23 -21.99 -8.20
N ASN A 657 2.92 -21.95 -8.23
CA ASN A 657 2.02 -23.10 -8.48
C ASN A 657 2.47 -24.47 -8.08
N VAL A 658 1.53 -25.20 -7.56
CA VAL A 658 1.43 -26.62 -7.66
C VAL A 658 2.80 -27.25 -7.97
N LEU A 659 3.60 -27.33 -6.95
CA LEU A 659 4.81 -28.11 -7.02
C LEU A 659 4.41 -29.55 -7.34
N GLU A 660 5.15 -30.21 -8.24
CA GLU A 660 4.83 -31.55 -8.66
C GLU A 660 5.92 -32.53 -8.20
N VAL A 661 5.48 -33.68 -7.80
CA VAL A 661 6.34 -34.84 -7.59
C VAL A 661 6.85 -35.32 -8.95
N VAL A 662 8.15 -35.44 -9.12
CA VAL A 662 8.78 -36.01 -10.31
C VAL A 662 8.80 -37.54 -10.20
N SER A 663 9.15 -38.06 -9.05
CA SER A 663 9.01 -39.49 -8.74
C SER A 663 8.92 -39.71 -7.23
N GLY A 664 8.08 -40.66 -6.81
CA GLY A 664 8.06 -41.15 -5.45
C GLY A 664 9.20 -42.18 -5.22
N ILE A 665 9.83 -42.09 -4.07
CA ILE A 665 10.83 -43.04 -3.62
C ILE A 665 10.24 -43.94 -2.53
N SER A 666 9.58 -43.32 -1.57
CA SER A 666 8.92 -43.99 -0.45
C SER A 666 7.78 -43.11 0.09
N GLN A 667 7.13 -43.53 1.15
CA GLN A 667 6.14 -42.73 1.85
C GLN A 667 6.74 -41.52 2.61
N THR A 668 8.05 -41.47 2.72
CA THR A 668 8.79 -40.38 3.41
C THR A 668 9.73 -39.63 2.48
N GLN A 669 9.86 -40.06 1.23
CA GLN A 669 10.78 -39.46 0.27
C GLN A 669 10.22 -39.42 -1.15
N PHE A 670 10.45 -38.33 -1.84
CA PHE A 670 10.12 -38.14 -3.25
C PHE A 670 11.06 -37.11 -3.90
N THR A 671 11.09 -37.07 -5.21
CA THR A 671 11.87 -36.11 -5.98
C THR A 671 10.99 -35.02 -6.58
N VAL A 672 11.57 -33.83 -6.70
CA VAL A 672 10.96 -32.67 -7.37
C VAL A 672 11.88 -32.16 -8.47
N SER A 673 11.37 -31.26 -9.33
CA SER A 673 12.21 -30.58 -10.32
C SER A 673 13.20 -29.61 -9.65
N MET A 674 14.31 -29.32 -10.32
CA MET A 674 15.28 -28.30 -9.85
C MET A 674 14.62 -26.94 -9.63
N GLY A 675 13.65 -26.57 -10.48
CA GLY A 675 12.89 -25.33 -10.31
C GLY A 675 12.00 -25.30 -9.07
N ALA A 676 11.45 -26.46 -8.67
CA ALA A 676 10.63 -26.57 -7.46
C ALA A 676 11.44 -26.42 -6.16
N LEU A 677 12.75 -26.70 -6.20
CA LEU A 677 13.62 -26.54 -5.03
C LEU A 677 13.77 -25.07 -4.58
N ALA A 678 13.54 -24.13 -5.47
CA ALA A 678 13.53 -22.73 -5.09
C ALA A 678 12.37 -22.38 -4.14
N ASP A 679 11.32 -23.19 -4.14
CA ASP A 679 10.07 -22.96 -3.42
C ASP A 679 9.88 -23.88 -2.20
N ILE A 680 10.75 -24.85 -1.99
CA ILE A 680 10.68 -25.80 -0.86
C ILE A 680 11.93 -25.67 0.00
N ALA A 681 11.75 -25.56 1.30
CA ALA A 681 12.84 -25.55 2.26
C ALA A 681 12.64 -26.54 3.40
N VAL A 682 13.75 -26.96 3.99
CA VAL A 682 13.73 -27.74 5.21
C VAL A 682 12.97 -26.98 6.29
N GLY A 683 12.04 -27.66 6.97
CA GLY A 683 11.13 -27.09 7.95
C GLY A 683 9.77 -26.67 7.40
N TYR A 684 9.57 -26.71 6.09
CA TYR A 684 8.24 -26.45 5.52
C TYR A 684 7.28 -27.57 5.89
N ILE A 685 6.02 -27.19 6.13
CA ILE A 685 4.94 -28.14 6.33
C ILE A 685 4.25 -28.34 4.99
N ILE A 686 4.23 -29.56 4.52
CA ILE A 686 3.64 -29.92 3.24
C ILE A 686 2.66 -31.07 3.37
N TYR A 687 1.78 -31.21 2.40
CA TYR A 687 1.10 -32.45 2.09
C TYR A 687 1.12 -32.68 0.58
N THR A 688 0.89 -33.92 0.18
CA THR A 688 0.76 -34.28 -1.24
C THR A 688 -0.65 -34.76 -1.54
N HIS A 689 -1.08 -34.63 -2.78
CA HIS A 689 -2.33 -35.18 -3.26
C HIS A 689 -2.24 -35.49 -4.76
N ASP A 690 -3.07 -36.43 -5.21
CA ASP A 690 -3.21 -36.63 -6.65
C ASP A 690 -3.92 -35.46 -7.32
N LYS A 691 -3.84 -35.38 -8.65
CA LYS A 691 -4.44 -34.30 -9.43
C LYS A 691 -5.95 -34.11 -9.24
N ASN A 692 -6.63 -35.11 -8.67
CA ASN A 692 -8.08 -35.13 -8.47
C ASN A 692 -8.45 -34.98 -6.99
N TYR A 693 -7.48 -34.85 -6.07
CA TYR A 693 -7.65 -34.81 -4.61
C TYR A 693 -8.24 -36.12 -4.01
N ASN A 694 -8.23 -37.23 -4.75
CA ASN A 694 -8.74 -38.49 -4.23
C ASN A 694 -7.80 -39.11 -3.16
N ASN A 695 -6.48 -38.93 -3.34
CA ASN A 695 -5.47 -39.37 -2.39
C ASN A 695 -4.78 -38.14 -1.80
N LYS A 696 -5.17 -37.76 -0.61
CA LYS A 696 -4.53 -36.66 0.14
C LYS A 696 -3.73 -37.22 1.29
N SER A 697 -2.45 -36.87 1.39
CA SER A 697 -1.60 -37.28 2.50
C SER A 697 -1.94 -36.54 3.80
N VAL A 698 -1.41 -37.02 4.89
CA VAL A 698 -1.26 -36.26 6.13
C VAL A 698 -0.17 -35.18 5.95
N GLU A 699 -0.23 -34.16 6.78
CA GLU A 699 0.76 -33.08 6.81
C GLU A 699 2.10 -33.57 7.36
N ARG A 700 3.22 -33.17 6.74
CA ARG A 700 4.58 -33.53 7.14
C ARG A 700 5.53 -32.37 7.02
N ASN A 701 6.56 -32.36 7.89
CA ASN A 701 7.63 -31.41 7.79
C ASN A 701 8.72 -31.93 6.86
N VAL A 702 9.27 -31.04 6.04
CA VAL A 702 10.48 -31.31 5.27
C VAL A 702 11.67 -31.26 6.22
N ILE A 703 12.37 -32.37 6.41
CA ILE A 703 13.52 -32.46 7.32
C ILE A 703 14.87 -32.42 6.60
N ASP A 704 14.90 -32.79 5.33
CA ASP A 704 16.11 -32.76 4.52
C ASP A 704 15.79 -32.56 3.03
N ILE A 705 16.72 -31.93 2.33
CA ILE A 705 16.73 -31.78 0.88
C ILE A 705 18.13 -32.10 0.37
N THR A 706 18.24 -33.25 -0.28
CA THR A 706 19.51 -33.67 -0.90
C THR A 706 19.34 -33.76 -2.40
N GLY A 707 20.04 -32.90 -3.16
CA GLY A 707 19.82 -32.76 -4.61
C GLY A 707 18.39 -32.39 -4.91
N THR A 708 17.66 -33.22 -5.63
CA THR A 708 16.22 -33.03 -5.93
C THR A 708 15.30 -33.85 -5.00
N THR A 709 15.87 -34.57 -4.03
CA THR A 709 15.11 -35.44 -3.12
C THR A 709 14.67 -34.68 -1.87
N ILE A 710 13.39 -34.72 -1.60
CA ILE A 710 12.76 -34.20 -0.38
C ILE A 710 12.58 -35.35 0.60
N THR A 711 13.04 -35.19 1.84
CA THR A 711 12.84 -36.13 2.94
C THR A 711 11.92 -35.52 4.00
N LEU A 712 10.95 -36.30 4.48
CA LEU A 712 9.93 -35.87 5.42
C LEU A 712 10.14 -36.51 6.81
N ASP A 713 9.59 -35.86 7.83
CA ASP A 713 9.62 -36.32 9.24
C ASP A 713 8.78 -37.56 9.52
N GLY A 714 7.95 -38.00 8.57
CA GLY A 714 7.11 -39.15 8.72
C GLY A 714 6.39 -39.57 7.44
N SER A 715 5.67 -40.70 7.51
CA SER A 715 4.93 -41.23 6.38
C SER A 715 3.79 -40.32 5.93
N LEU A 716 3.66 -40.10 4.63
CA LEU A 716 2.52 -39.46 4.00
C LEU A 716 1.23 -40.28 3.99
N GLY A 717 1.34 -41.58 4.31
CA GLY A 717 0.22 -42.54 4.22
C GLY A 717 0.14 -43.24 2.86
N TYR A 718 0.81 -42.73 1.84
CA TYR A 718 0.97 -43.37 0.53
C TYR A 718 2.31 -42.95 -0.09
N THR A 719 2.79 -43.63 -1.09
CA THR A 719 3.97 -43.26 -1.85
C THR A 719 3.51 -42.33 -2.98
N PRO A 720 3.95 -41.05 -3.02
CA PRO A 720 3.53 -40.15 -4.07
C PRO A 720 3.95 -40.66 -5.46
N ALA A 721 3.13 -40.45 -6.45
CA ALA A 721 3.42 -40.77 -7.86
C ALA A 721 3.88 -39.52 -8.63
N ALA A 722 4.52 -39.74 -9.80
CA ALA A 722 4.86 -38.65 -10.69
C ALA A 722 3.61 -37.88 -11.12
N GLY A 723 3.66 -36.56 -11.00
CA GLY A 723 2.54 -35.65 -11.28
C GLY A 723 1.60 -35.41 -10.10
N ASP A 724 1.79 -36.07 -8.96
CA ASP A 724 1.12 -35.68 -7.72
C ASP A 724 1.53 -34.27 -7.32
N LYS A 725 0.62 -33.57 -6.69
CA LYS A 725 0.79 -32.18 -6.30
C LYS A 725 1.31 -32.07 -4.88
N ILE A 726 2.20 -31.11 -4.68
CA ILE A 726 2.74 -30.80 -3.36
C ILE A 726 2.15 -29.46 -2.93
N GLU A 727 1.49 -29.46 -1.80
CA GLU A 727 0.87 -28.30 -1.23
C GLU A 727 1.69 -27.85 -0.01
N LEU A 728 2.09 -26.59 -0.01
CA LEU A 728 2.72 -25.94 1.13
C LEU A 728 1.62 -25.45 2.08
N LEU A 729 1.63 -25.92 3.32
CA LEU A 729 0.67 -25.51 4.36
C LEU A 729 1.22 -24.40 5.25
N GLY A 730 2.51 -24.33 5.33
CA GLY A 730 3.23 -23.39 6.13
C GLY A 730 4.71 -23.58 5.91
N TYR A 731 5.48 -22.65 6.39
CA TYR A 731 6.93 -22.78 6.41
C TYR A 731 7.46 -22.21 7.70
N SER A 732 8.58 -22.75 8.09
CA SER A 732 9.26 -22.36 9.30
C SER A 732 10.64 -21.80 8.99
N ASP A 733 10.79 -21.21 7.82
CA ASP A 733 12.02 -20.53 7.48
C ASP A 733 12.06 -19.16 8.13
N GLY A 734 12.20 -19.22 9.39
CA GLY A 734 12.35 -18.04 10.14
C GLY A 734 11.17 -17.62 10.93
N GLY A 735 10.14 -18.37 11.05
CA GLY A 735 9.00 -17.91 11.78
C GLY A 735 7.92 -18.93 12.02
N ARG A 736 6.76 -18.46 12.36
CA ARG A 736 5.59 -19.30 12.48
C ARG A 736 5.37 -20.07 11.18
N PRO A 737 5.09 -21.37 11.25
CA PRO A 737 4.45 -22.03 10.14
C PRO A 737 3.11 -21.34 9.91
N TYR A 738 2.96 -20.66 8.81
CA TYR A 738 1.67 -20.19 8.39
C TYR A 738 0.92 -21.34 7.75
N ARG A 739 -0.22 -21.64 8.32
CA ARG A 739 -1.21 -22.35 7.54
C ARG A 739 -1.77 -21.36 6.54
N ILE A 740 -1.45 -21.57 5.29
CA ILE A 740 -2.20 -20.98 4.20
C ILE A 740 -3.54 -21.71 4.23
N ILE A 741 -4.54 -21.03 4.72
CA ILE A 741 -5.90 -21.56 4.86
C ILE A 741 -6.60 -21.52 3.53
#